data_6e26f0bb4983c9e46d6fcd8175d5e4f9
#
_entry.id   6e26f0bb4983c9e46d6fcd8175d5e4f9
#
_cell.length_a   1.000
_cell.length_b   1.000
_cell.length_c   1.000
_cell.angle_alpha   90.00
_cell.angle_beta   90.00
_cell.angle_gamma   90.00
#
_symmetry.space_group_name_H-M   'P 1'
#
loop_
_entity.id
_entity.type
_entity.pdbx_description
1 polymer ?
#
loop_
_entity_poly.entity_id
_entity_poly.type
_entity_poly.pdbx_seq_one_letter_code
_entity_poly.pdbx_strand_id
1 'polypeptide(L)'
;SYNTKNFIDGQGTIRGVKNGFVLESDQNNSGLAIYVDNAAAVVDHCWFRGAWFDPQTVVWDNIRYGRIADKRPVKGVAPGASVYVPLTLQPGETKTVKVNFCWYLPDSNLSIGGARKVGQAFTGMPCKGTASGQQPVSGFVGKQLLNSFDRGGDGLTGIIQSPEFNIGKRYLKFLVGGGSQADRTSVNLVVDGKIVETAVGNQTETLSETVWDLKPYQGKKAFVKVIDLDVYPWGHILADQFVLTDNRNEDIYNLSSTSTLLADFESNSWGDWQVVDSSEEEKQFLADEGDVEATYRPWYSERFKSLNEVIGYWDANQAMLEKNSRLFSDAFYSSSLPAEVLEAVAANLTILKSPTVLRQWDGRFWAWEGCQDSFGSCHGSCTHVWNYAQALPHLFPSLERTLRETEFRVSQNTEGHQNFRVNLPISAPPHNFHAAADGQLGGIMKVYREWRISGDTQWMKDLFPAVKKSLDYCIRTWDPLHKGYLEEPHHNTYDIEFWGPDGMCTSFYLGALTAFIEMGKELKQPVKEYTALLSKGKKYMETALFDGEYFIQKIQWEGLQAPNPVDVMSFGGSYSEEALKLLKEEGPKYQYGTGCLSDGILGMWMASVCGLDEVLDNEKVRSHLVAVHKYNLKHDLIDHFNPQRPVYACGKDGGLLLCTWPKGGMLSLPFVYSNEVWTGIEYQVASHLMMKGEVEKGLDIVRECRERYDGRVRNPFNEIECGHWYARAMASYGMLQGLTGVRYDAVDKTMYIDSKIGDFKSFISTDTGFGTIEWKAGKPVLNVVYGNIDVKRYNVSGKIVD
;
A
#
# COMPACT_ATOMS: atom_id res chain seq x y z
N SER A 1 13.49 -2.34 33.49
CA SER A 1 12.20 -1.94 34.11
C SER A 1 11.14 -1.79 33.06
N TYR A 2 9.94 -2.19 33.33
CA TYR A 2 8.82 -2.15 32.39
C TYR A 2 7.56 -1.62 33.09
N ASN A 3 6.91 -0.61 32.49
CA ASN A 3 5.67 -0.03 32.96
C ASN A 3 4.47 -0.77 32.36
N THR A 4 3.58 -1.31 33.19
CA THR A 4 2.44 -2.10 32.75
C THR A 4 1.42 -1.30 31.95
N LYS A 5 1.33 0.03 32.12
CA LYS A 5 0.45 0.88 31.31
C LYS A 5 0.73 0.83 29.82
N ASN A 6 1.96 0.53 29.44
CA ASN A 6 2.37 0.45 28.04
C ASN A 6 1.96 -0.86 27.37
N PHE A 7 1.38 -1.79 28.12
CA PHE A 7 1.02 -3.10 27.60
C PHE A 7 -0.50 -3.37 27.66
N ILE A 8 -1.15 -3.04 28.78
CA ILE A 8 -2.55 -3.43 29.03
C ILE A 8 -3.31 -2.38 29.87
N ASP A 9 -3.25 -1.12 29.51
CA ASP A 9 -3.96 -0.02 30.22
C ASP A 9 -3.84 -0.05 31.76
N GLY A 10 -2.69 -0.54 32.26
CA GLY A 10 -2.41 -0.58 33.70
C GLY A 10 -3.10 -1.71 34.47
N GLN A 11 -3.72 -2.66 33.79
CA GLN A 11 -4.43 -3.80 34.39
C GLN A 11 -3.72 -5.13 34.09
N GLY A 12 -2.52 -5.35 34.60
CA GLY A 12 -1.81 -6.58 34.40
C GLY A 12 -1.40 -7.26 35.70
N THR A 13 -1.49 -8.60 35.72
CA THR A 13 -0.94 -9.43 36.76
C THR A 13 0.49 -9.81 36.43
N ILE A 14 1.41 -9.60 37.38
CA ILE A 14 2.82 -9.97 37.23
C ILE A 14 3.08 -11.29 37.95
N ARG A 15 3.57 -12.27 37.21
CA ARG A 15 4.01 -13.58 37.72
C ARG A 15 5.54 -13.66 37.66
N GLY A 16 6.12 -14.25 38.69
CA GLY A 16 7.55 -14.49 38.70
C GLY A 16 7.93 -15.71 37.83
N VAL A 17 9.04 -15.56 37.09
CA VAL A 17 9.75 -16.66 36.45
C VAL A 17 11.21 -16.63 36.87
N LYS A 18 12.00 -17.65 36.51
CA LYS A 18 13.43 -17.67 36.86
C LYS A 18 14.15 -16.44 36.30
N ASN A 19 14.72 -15.63 37.18
CA ASN A 19 15.48 -14.41 36.85
C ASN A 19 14.69 -13.37 36.03
N GLY A 20 13.38 -13.28 36.21
CA GLY A 20 12.53 -12.37 35.46
C GLY A 20 11.07 -12.40 35.89
N PHE A 21 10.23 -11.85 35.04
CA PHE A 21 8.79 -11.80 35.27
C PHE A 21 8.01 -11.98 33.96
N VAL A 22 6.76 -12.36 34.10
CA VAL A 22 5.76 -12.42 33.05
C VAL A 22 4.61 -11.50 33.43
N LEU A 23 4.20 -10.69 32.48
CA LEU A 23 2.99 -9.89 32.53
C LEU A 23 1.93 -10.60 31.67
N GLU A 24 0.79 -10.91 32.25
CA GLU A 24 -0.31 -11.59 31.57
C GLU A 24 -1.59 -10.77 31.69
N SER A 25 -2.37 -10.75 30.63
CA SER A 25 -3.71 -10.17 30.60
C SER A 25 -4.75 -11.28 30.69
N ASP A 26 -5.66 -11.15 31.64
CA ASP A 26 -6.77 -12.11 31.81
C ASP A 26 -7.90 -11.90 30.77
N GLN A 27 -7.86 -10.78 30.02
CA GLN A 27 -8.94 -10.39 29.11
C GLN A 27 -8.76 -10.89 27.68
N ASN A 28 -7.52 -11.00 27.19
CA ASN A 28 -7.24 -11.27 25.77
C ASN A 28 -6.09 -12.26 25.53
N ASN A 29 -5.77 -13.10 26.50
CA ASN A 29 -4.71 -14.12 26.43
C ASN A 29 -3.36 -13.55 25.91
N SER A 30 -3.10 -12.27 26.14
CA SER A 30 -1.86 -11.62 25.76
C SER A 30 -0.82 -11.65 26.87
N GLY A 31 0.46 -11.63 26.54
CA GLY A 31 1.52 -11.70 27.53
C GLY A 31 2.86 -11.16 27.05
N LEU A 32 3.67 -10.76 28.03
CA LEU A 32 5.03 -10.26 27.88
C LEU A 32 5.93 -10.89 28.92
N ALA A 33 7.04 -11.49 28.53
CA ALA A 33 8.07 -12.00 29.45
C ALA A 33 9.37 -11.22 29.29
N ILE A 34 9.98 -10.86 30.39
CA ILE A 34 11.33 -10.30 30.46
C ILE A 34 12.13 -11.09 31.49
N TYR A 35 13.25 -11.68 31.07
CA TYR A 35 14.14 -12.44 31.94
C TYR A 35 15.59 -12.42 31.44
N VAL A 36 16.52 -12.74 32.31
CA VAL A 36 17.96 -12.70 32.01
C VAL A 36 18.64 -14.03 32.34
N ASP A 37 19.70 -14.39 31.61
CA ASP A 37 20.56 -15.53 31.88
C ASP A 37 21.66 -15.20 32.88
N ASN A 38 21.25 -14.72 34.07
CA ASN A 38 22.19 -14.35 35.12
C ASN A 38 21.68 -14.78 36.49
N ALA A 39 22.41 -15.69 37.16
CA ALA A 39 22.01 -16.21 38.47
C ALA A 39 22.01 -15.16 39.61
N ALA A 40 22.70 -14.03 39.45
CA ALA A 40 22.70 -12.93 40.41
C ALA A 40 21.53 -11.95 40.18
N ALA A 41 20.63 -12.20 39.22
CA ALA A 41 19.51 -11.32 38.97
C ALA A 41 18.54 -11.27 40.15
N VAL A 42 18.10 -10.05 40.48
CA VAL A 42 17.09 -9.79 41.50
C VAL A 42 15.89 -9.14 40.84
N VAL A 43 14.68 -9.54 41.20
CA VAL A 43 13.46 -9.11 40.54
C VAL A 43 12.54 -8.37 41.46
N ASP A 44 12.24 -7.12 41.14
CA ASP A 44 11.13 -6.38 41.72
C ASP A 44 9.87 -6.64 40.89
N HIS A 45 9.00 -7.51 41.40
CA HIS A 45 7.76 -7.90 40.72
C HIS A 45 6.62 -6.88 40.91
N CYS A 46 6.80 -5.86 41.69
CA CYS A 46 5.79 -4.84 41.88
C CYS A 46 6.43 -3.51 42.30
N TRP A 47 6.43 -2.54 41.45
CA TRP A 47 6.86 -1.20 41.78
C TRP A 47 6.01 -0.64 42.93
N PHE A 48 6.42 0.49 43.47
CA PHE A 48 5.69 1.19 44.50
C PHE A 48 4.27 1.48 44.03
N ARG A 49 3.28 1.09 44.83
CA ARG A 49 1.86 1.31 44.55
C ARG A 49 1.44 2.68 45.06
N GLY A 50 1.75 3.73 44.35
CA GLY A 50 1.36 5.08 44.57
C GLY A 50 0.44 5.62 43.47
N ALA A 51 0.03 6.86 43.62
CA ALA A 51 -0.74 7.57 42.65
C ALA A 51 0.14 8.26 41.61
N TRP A 52 -0.39 8.55 40.47
CA TRP A 52 0.20 9.36 39.39
C TRP A 52 1.60 8.87 38.97
N PHE A 53 2.69 9.62 39.26
CA PHE A 53 4.06 9.27 38.88
C PHE A 53 4.88 8.61 39.99
N ASP A 54 4.29 8.36 41.16
CA ASP A 54 5.00 7.76 42.28
C ASP A 54 5.75 6.47 41.96
N PRO A 55 5.14 5.49 41.20
CA PRO A 55 5.85 4.26 40.84
C PRO A 55 7.13 4.54 40.07
N GLN A 56 7.09 5.43 39.08
CA GLN A 56 8.24 5.77 38.25
C GLN A 56 9.31 6.52 39.03
N THR A 57 8.90 7.44 39.88
CA THR A 57 9.80 8.21 40.75
C THR A 57 10.60 7.29 41.64
N VAL A 58 9.95 6.37 42.35
CA VAL A 58 10.61 5.41 43.26
C VAL A 58 11.54 4.44 42.49
N VAL A 59 11.12 3.91 41.34
CA VAL A 59 11.97 3.02 40.55
C VAL A 59 13.18 3.76 39.99
N TRP A 60 13.00 5.00 39.54
CA TRP A 60 14.09 5.80 39.05
C TRP A 60 15.12 6.10 40.14
N ASP A 61 14.69 6.48 41.36
CA ASP A 61 15.58 6.67 42.48
C ASP A 61 16.33 5.38 42.87
N ASN A 62 15.65 4.22 42.82
CA ASN A 62 16.33 2.95 43.06
C ASN A 62 17.45 2.70 42.02
N ILE A 63 17.21 2.97 40.77
CA ILE A 63 18.21 2.84 39.68
C ILE A 63 19.35 3.84 39.92
N ARG A 64 19.02 5.09 40.14
CA ARG A 64 19.98 6.19 40.32
C ARG A 64 20.94 6.00 41.49
N TYR A 65 20.46 5.45 42.60
CA TYR A 65 21.25 5.25 43.82
C TYR A 65 21.70 3.80 43.99
N GLY A 66 21.58 2.95 42.95
CA GLY A 66 22.03 1.56 43.01
C GLY A 66 21.28 0.71 44.04
N ARG A 67 20.08 1.07 44.38
CA ARG A 67 19.23 0.31 45.31
C ARG A 67 18.54 -0.82 44.58
N ILE A 68 18.76 -2.03 45.08
CA ILE A 68 18.12 -3.23 44.50
C ILE A 68 16.84 -3.51 45.29
N ALA A 69 15.69 -3.46 44.62
CA ALA A 69 14.43 -3.86 45.20
C ALA A 69 14.20 -5.35 44.87
N ASP A 70 13.94 -6.17 45.89
CA ASP A 70 13.56 -7.58 45.78
C ASP A 70 12.15 -7.72 46.34
N LYS A 71 11.15 -7.79 45.44
CA LYS A 71 9.75 -7.92 45.83
C LYS A 71 9.11 -9.09 45.13
N ARG A 72 8.34 -9.85 45.88
CA ARG A 72 7.57 -10.98 45.34
C ARG A 72 6.36 -10.48 44.53
N PRO A 73 5.85 -11.32 43.59
CA PRO A 73 4.56 -11.03 42.89
C PRO A 73 3.46 -10.77 43.91
N VAL A 74 2.60 -9.81 43.57
CA VAL A 74 1.46 -9.43 44.37
C VAL A 74 0.16 -9.90 43.73
N LYS A 75 -0.88 -10.10 44.55
CA LYS A 75 -2.22 -10.28 44.03
C LYS A 75 -2.78 -8.94 43.52
N GLY A 76 -3.28 -8.95 42.29
CA GLY A 76 -3.86 -7.76 41.66
C GLY A 76 -2.84 -6.96 40.84
N VAL A 77 -3.23 -5.76 40.48
CA VAL A 77 -2.50 -4.89 39.55
C VAL A 77 -1.19 -4.43 40.14
N ALA A 78 -0.12 -4.58 39.36
CA ALA A 78 1.19 -4.02 39.63
C ALA A 78 1.49 -2.90 38.60
N PRO A 79 1.95 -1.72 39.02
CA PRO A 79 2.23 -0.61 38.10
C PRO A 79 3.46 -0.83 37.22
N GLY A 80 4.29 -1.81 37.53
CA GLY A 80 5.47 -2.20 36.77
C GLY A 80 6.33 -3.20 37.51
N ALA A 81 7.35 -3.73 36.82
CA ALA A 81 8.36 -4.64 37.35
C ALA A 81 9.77 -4.30 36.86
N SER A 82 10.80 -4.75 37.56
CA SER A 82 12.21 -4.52 37.20
C SER A 82 13.03 -5.78 37.42
N VAL A 83 13.96 -6.04 36.50
CA VAL A 83 15.03 -7.00 36.70
C VAL A 83 16.34 -6.24 36.90
N TYR A 84 16.98 -6.50 38.00
CA TYR A 84 18.29 -5.92 38.39
C TYR A 84 19.38 -6.96 38.20
N VAL A 85 20.41 -6.62 37.46
CA VAL A 85 21.62 -7.45 37.32
C VAL A 85 22.78 -6.68 37.93
N PRO A 86 23.13 -6.94 39.19
CA PRO A 86 24.27 -6.28 39.83
C PRO A 86 25.57 -6.74 39.18
N LEU A 87 26.40 -5.79 38.78
CA LEU A 87 27.72 -6.06 38.25
C LEU A 87 28.73 -5.01 38.68
N THR A 88 29.99 -5.45 38.81
CA THR A 88 31.11 -4.56 39.06
C THR A 88 32.00 -4.55 37.82
N LEU A 89 32.36 -3.41 37.30
CA LEU A 89 33.26 -3.21 36.19
C LEU A 89 34.58 -2.60 36.66
N GLN A 90 35.70 -3.21 36.25
CA GLN A 90 37.00 -2.56 36.38
C GLN A 90 37.23 -1.56 35.24
N PRO A 91 38.14 -0.61 35.39
CA PRO A 91 38.48 0.30 34.30
C PRO A 91 38.87 -0.47 33.00
N GLY A 92 38.15 -0.20 31.90
CA GLY A 92 38.35 -0.88 30.62
C GLY A 92 37.70 -2.26 30.49
N GLU A 93 37.02 -2.75 31.53
CA GLU A 93 36.30 -4.00 31.51
C GLU A 93 34.93 -3.85 30.80
N THR A 94 34.56 -4.83 29.94
CA THR A 94 33.26 -4.95 29.35
C THR A 94 32.57 -6.23 29.83
N LYS A 95 31.30 -6.11 30.26
CA LYS A 95 30.43 -7.24 30.60
C LYS A 95 29.17 -7.19 29.76
N THR A 96 28.78 -8.34 29.25
CA THR A 96 27.55 -8.50 28.47
C THR A 96 26.48 -9.14 29.34
N VAL A 97 25.30 -8.53 29.37
CA VAL A 97 24.08 -9.11 29.95
C VAL A 97 23.10 -9.39 28.86
N LYS A 98 22.69 -10.67 28.71
CA LYS A 98 21.67 -11.08 27.75
C LYS A 98 20.29 -10.89 28.41
N VAL A 99 19.44 -10.09 27.77
CA VAL A 99 18.05 -9.90 28.16
C VAL A 99 17.18 -10.61 27.15
N ASN A 100 16.32 -11.52 27.62
CA ASN A 100 15.33 -12.19 26.81
C ASN A 100 14.00 -11.44 26.94
N PHE A 101 13.38 -11.17 25.80
CA PHE A 101 12.12 -10.49 25.69
C PHE A 101 11.19 -11.32 24.79
N CYS A 102 10.09 -11.81 25.36
CA CYS A 102 9.09 -12.60 24.64
C CYS A 102 7.75 -11.87 24.72
N TRP A 103 7.10 -11.74 23.57
CA TRP A 103 5.84 -11.03 23.43
C TRP A 103 4.83 -11.89 22.70
N TYR A 104 3.60 -11.96 23.23
CA TYR A 104 2.50 -12.71 22.66
C TYR A 104 1.23 -11.87 22.68
N LEU A 105 0.74 -11.50 21.50
CA LEU A 105 -0.51 -10.79 21.25
C LEU A 105 -1.28 -11.53 20.15
N PRO A 106 -2.12 -12.51 20.50
CA PRO A 106 -2.76 -13.37 19.50
C PRO A 106 -3.88 -12.71 18.74
N ASP A 107 -4.49 -11.69 19.33
CA ASP A 107 -5.66 -11.00 18.80
C ASP A 107 -5.32 -9.55 18.44
N SER A 108 -6.01 -9.01 17.47
CA SER A 108 -5.94 -7.61 17.10
C SER A 108 -7.32 -7.07 16.73
N ASN A 109 -7.46 -5.76 16.75
CA ASN A 109 -8.64 -5.06 16.24
C ASN A 109 -8.38 -4.47 14.84
N LEU A 110 -7.30 -4.86 14.18
CA LEU A 110 -6.98 -4.37 12.85
C LEU A 110 -7.94 -4.98 11.82
N SER A 111 -8.61 -4.10 11.11
CA SER A 111 -9.47 -4.43 9.98
C SER A 111 -9.44 -3.27 8.99
N ILE A 112 -9.40 -3.55 7.70
CA ILE A 112 -9.44 -2.55 6.65
C ILE A 112 -10.30 -3.06 5.51
N GLY A 113 -11.22 -2.22 5.07
CA GLY A 113 -12.19 -2.56 4.04
C GLY A 113 -13.44 -3.19 4.62
N GLY A 114 -13.98 -2.60 5.68
CA GLY A 114 -15.31 -2.85 6.15
C GLY A 114 -15.47 -3.61 7.45
N ALA A 115 -15.00 -3.03 8.55
CA ALA A 115 -15.63 -3.38 9.83
C ALA A 115 -17.06 -2.80 9.80
N ARG A 116 -18.05 -3.59 9.34
CA ARG A 116 -19.45 -3.18 9.35
C ARG A 116 -19.94 -3.05 10.76
N LYS A 117 -20.62 -1.95 11.04
CA LYS A 117 -21.42 -1.79 12.24
C LYS A 117 -22.89 -1.90 11.84
N VAL A 118 -23.31 -3.13 11.70
CA VAL A 118 -24.62 -3.55 11.19
C VAL A 118 -25.75 -2.84 11.93
N GLY A 119 -26.69 -2.24 11.16
CA GLY A 119 -27.88 -1.59 11.70
C GLY A 119 -27.63 -0.31 12.50
N GLN A 120 -26.44 0.28 12.46
CA GLN A 120 -26.08 1.41 13.31
C GLN A 120 -26.10 2.79 12.63
N ALA A 121 -26.19 2.85 11.29
CA ALA A 121 -26.12 4.11 10.52
C ALA A 121 -27.16 5.15 10.95
N PHE A 122 -28.36 4.72 11.38
CA PHE A 122 -29.47 5.60 11.74
C PHE A 122 -29.93 5.48 13.20
N THR A 123 -29.12 4.88 14.08
CA THR A 123 -29.46 4.69 15.50
C THR A 123 -29.46 6.00 16.32
N GLY A 124 -28.99 7.07 15.75
CA GLY A 124 -28.91 8.39 16.37
C GLY A 124 -30.12 9.26 16.11
N MET A 125 -29.86 10.50 15.80
CA MET A 125 -30.81 11.55 15.41
C MET A 125 -30.26 12.24 14.16
N PRO A 126 -31.03 13.08 13.46
CA PRO A 126 -30.51 13.87 12.34
C PRO A 126 -29.25 14.63 12.70
N CYS A 127 -28.29 14.62 11.76
CA CYS A 127 -26.96 15.21 11.95
C CYS A 127 -27.00 16.72 11.78
N LYS A 128 -26.27 17.45 12.60
CA LYS A 128 -26.13 18.92 12.48
C LYS A 128 -25.05 19.27 11.45
N GLY A 129 -25.42 19.16 10.17
CA GLY A 129 -24.50 19.46 9.06
C GLY A 129 -23.40 18.39 8.94
N THR A 130 -22.15 18.82 8.99
CA THR A 130 -20.96 17.97 8.84
C THR A 130 -20.69 17.13 10.08
N ALA A 131 -20.59 15.83 9.92
CA ALA A 131 -20.24 14.92 11.01
C ALA A 131 -18.72 14.96 11.32
N SER A 132 -18.32 14.43 12.47
CA SER A 132 -16.92 14.39 12.86
C SER A 132 -16.11 13.48 11.90
N GLY A 133 -15.04 14.01 11.32
CA GLY A 133 -14.19 13.28 10.36
C GLY A 133 -14.69 13.31 8.92
N GLN A 134 -15.85 13.89 8.65
CA GLN A 134 -16.41 14.05 7.33
C GLN A 134 -15.93 15.35 6.65
N GLN A 135 -15.87 15.37 5.33
CA GLN A 135 -15.66 16.60 4.57
C GLN A 135 -16.86 17.56 4.77
N PRO A 136 -16.69 18.88 4.54
CA PRO A 136 -17.78 19.84 4.75
C PRO A 136 -19.03 19.52 3.94
N VAL A 137 -20.14 19.24 4.62
CA VAL A 137 -21.45 19.01 4.00
C VAL A 137 -22.12 20.34 3.66
N SER A 138 -22.70 20.44 2.46
CA SER A 138 -23.40 21.63 1.97
C SER A 138 -24.60 21.28 1.09
N GLY A 139 -25.41 22.29 0.75
CA GLY A 139 -26.56 22.11 -0.15
C GLY A 139 -27.82 21.56 0.50
N PHE A 140 -27.85 21.36 1.82
CA PHE A 140 -29.05 20.98 2.58
C PHE A 140 -29.83 22.23 3.08
N VAL A 141 -31.06 22.02 3.56
CA VAL A 141 -31.94 23.09 4.06
C VAL A 141 -31.90 23.11 5.59
N GLY A 142 -31.84 24.31 6.19
CA GLY A 142 -31.90 24.47 7.64
C GLY A 142 -30.58 24.12 8.35
N LYS A 143 -30.64 23.30 9.42
CA LYS A 143 -29.49 23.02 10.30
C LYS A 143 -29.14 21.55 10.40
N GLN A 144 -30.07 20.68 10.05
CA GLN A 144 -29.93 19.22 10.22
C GLN A 144 -30.33 18.49 8.94
N LEU A 145 -29.81 17.29 8.76
CA LEU A 145 -30.11 16.42 7.64
C LEU A 145 -30.00 14.94 8.05
N LEU A 146 -30.50 14.06 7.21
CA LEU A 146 -30.21 12.64 7.27
C LEU A 146 -28.77 12.45 6.75
N ASN A 147 -27.90 11.88 7.61
CA ASN A 147 -26.49 11.67 7.32
C ASN A 147 -26.04 10.36 7.97
N SER A 148 -25.85 9.31 7.18
CA SER A 148 -25.46 8.00 7.70
C SER A 148 -23.98 7.91 8.12
N PHE A 149 -23.14 8.88 7.72
CA PHE A 149 -21.76 9.00 8.17
C PHE A 149 -21.64 9.35 9.66
N ASP A 150 -22.67 9.97 10.25
CA ASP A 150 -22.60 10.46 11.63
C ASP A 150 -22.33 9.33 12.62
N ARG A 151 -21.35 9.55 13.53
CA ARG A 151 -20.95 8.67 14.65
C ARG A 151 -20.11 7.44 14.30
N GLY A 152 -19.76 7.22 13.04
CA GLY A 152 -18.93 6.06 12.73
C GLY A 152 -18.34 5.99 11.33
N GLY A 153 -18.56 7.02 10.51
CA GLY A 153 -18.01 7.09 9.15
C GLY A 153 -18.64 6.07 8.20
N ASP A 154 -17.96 5.82 7.10
CA ASP A 154 -18.41 4.88 6.06
C ASP A 154 -18.58 3.43 6.55
N GLY A 155 -18.11 3.08 7.73
CA GLY A 155 -18.28 1.72 8.28
C GLY A 155 -19.65 1.42 8.91
N LEU A 156 -20.57 2.39 8.98
CA LEU A 156 -21.93 2.17 9.49
C LEU A 156 -22.84 1.69 8.37
N THR A 157 -23.69 0.70 8.66
CA THR A 157 -24.74 0.27 7.74
C THR A 157 -26.11 0.35 8.39
N GLY A 158 -27.15 0.46 7.59
CA GLY A 158 -28.53 0.50 8.08
C GLY A 158 -29.54 0.95 7.04
N ILE A 159 -30.78 0.84 7.41
CA ILE A 159 -31.91 1.27 6.59
C ILE A 159 -32.88 2.09 7.43
N ILE A 160 -33.35 3.20 6.86
CA ILE A 160 -34.42 3.99 7.45
C ILE A 160 -35.52 4.22 6.42
N GLN A 161 -36.78 4.20 6.86
CA GLN A 161 -37.94 4.40 5.98
C GLN A 161 -38.92 5.42 6.52
N SER A 162 -39.56 6.14 5.62
CA SER A 162 -40.65 7.06 5.94
C SER A 162 -41.94 6.29 6.32
N PRO A 163 -42.90 6.94 6.99
CA PRO A 163 -44.28 6.45 6.99
C PRO A 163 -44.84 6.29 5.58
N GLU A 164 -45.84 5.39 5.44
CA GLU A 164 -46.58 5.33 4.17
C GLU A 164 -47.37 6.63 3.93
N PHE A 165 -47.31 7.13 2.70
CA PHE A 165 -48.12 8.25 2.25
C PHE A 165 -48.90 7.90 0.97
N ASN A 166 -50.01 8.59 0.74
CA ASN A 166 -50.75 8.47 -0.49
C ASN A 166 -50.12 9.42 -1.55
N ILE A 167 -49.89 8.91 -2.76
CA ILE A 167 -49.37 9.71 -3.87
C ILE A 167 -50.52 10.60 -4.42
N GLY A 168 -50.66 11.76 -3.79
CA GLY A 168 -51.67 12.77 -4.17
C GLY A 168 -51.14 13.93 -4.97
N LYS A 169 -49.82 14.03 -5.08
CA LYS A 169 -49.09 15.09 -5.84
C LYS A 169 -48.27 14.46 -6.95
N ARG A 170 -47.98 15.26 -7.98
CA ARG A 170 -47.29 14.75 -9.17
C ARG A 170 -45.81 14.53 -8.98
N TYR A 171 -45.12 15.31 -8.16
CA TYR A 171 -43.68 15.22 -8.01
C TYR A 171 -43.30 14.97 -6.54
N LEU A 172 -42.28 14.15 -6.33
CA LEU A 172 -41.50 14.12 -5.12
C LEU A 172 -40.15 14.75 -5.41
N LYS A 173 -39.77 15.76 -4.64
CA LYS A 173 -38.52 16.48 -4.72
C LYS A 173 -37.76 16.29 -3.40
N PHE A 174 -36.48 16.15 -3.47
CA PHE A 174 -35.60 16.06 -2.28
C PHE A 174 -34.16 16.36 -2.68
N LEU A 175 -33.30 16.54 -1.67
CA LEU A 175 -31.85 16.75 -1.82
C LEU A 175 -31.13 15.45 -1.48
N VAL A 176 -30.12 15.07 -2.26
CA VAL A 176 -29.32 13.86 -2.06
C VAL A 176 -27.85 14.11 -2.35
N GLY A 177 -26.96 13.52 -1.54
CA GLY A 177 -25.51 13.53 -1.65
C GLY A 177 -24.90 12.25 -1.10
N GLY A 178 -23.56 12.19 -1.03
CA GLY A 178 -22.84 10.99 -0.57
C GLY A 178 -22.54 9.99 -1.69
N GLY A 179 -22.58 8.71 -1.39
CA GLY A 179 -22.23 7.61 -2.30
C GLY A 179 -23.09 7.50 -3.55
N SER A 180 -22.56 6.86 -4.58
CA SER A 180 -23.19 6.73 -5.90
C SER A 180 -23.65 5.29 -6.24
N GLN A 181 -23.65 4.39 -5.28
CA GLN A 181 -23.96 2.97 -5.49
C GLN A 181 -25.46 2.72 -5.28
N ALA A 182 -26.19 2.50 -6.38
CA ALA A 182 -27.66 2.40 -6.36
C ALA A 182 -28.19 1.21 -5.52
N ASP A 183 -27.44 0.15 -5.41
CA ASP A 183 -27.74 -1.04 -4.63
C ASP A 183 -27.29 -0.95 -3.16
N ARG A 184 -26.46 0.02 -2.80
CA ARG A 184 -25.76 0.11 -1.51
C ARG A 184 -26.00 1.41 -0.77
N THR A 185 -25.97 2.54 -1.46
CA THR A 185 -26.15 3.89 -0.88
C THR A 185 -27.17 4.65 -1.71
N SER A 186 -28.44 4.58 -1.33
CA SER A 186 -29.50 5.10 -2.16
C SER A 186 -30.74 5.56 -1.39
N VAL A 187 -31.47 6.48 -2.01
CA VAL A 187 -32.84 6.85 -1.66
C VAL A 187 -33.77 6.18 -2.66
N ASN A 188 -34.77 5.45 -2.18
CA ASN A 188 -35.65 4.64 -3.02
C ASN A 188 -37.12 4.98 -2.75
N LEU A 189 -37.93 5.07 -3.79
CA LEU A 189 -39.41 5.08 -3.68
C LEU A 189 -39.95 3.66 -3.78
N VAL A 190 -40.67 3.23 -2.79
CA VAL A 190 -41.31 1.89 -2.77
C VAL A 190 -42.82 2.05 -2.94
N VAL A 191 -43.37 1.37 -3.98
CA VAL A 191 -44.79 1.33 -4.28
C VAL A 191 -45.22 -0.13 -4.45
N ASP A 192 -46.28 -0.54 -3.77
CA ASP A 192 -46.74 -1.93 -3.81
C ASP A 192 -45.61 -2.95 -3.49
N GLY A 193 -44.71 -2.61 -2.54
CA GLY A 193 -43.58 -3.45 -2.11
C GLY A 193 -42.41 -3.56 -3.11
N LYS A 194 -42.42 -2.73 -4.17
CA LYS A 194 -41.32 -2.72 -5.19
C LYS A 194 -40.66 -1.36 -5.24
N ILE A 195 -39.37 -1.33 -5.33
CA ILE A 195 -38.62 -0.11 -5.66
C ILE A 195 -38.97 0.27 -7.10
N VAL A 196 -39.45 1.49 -7.29
CA VAL A 196 -39.89 2.02 -8.59
C VAL A 196 -39.07 3.23 -9.06
N GLU A 197 -38.41 3.93 -8.15
CA GLU A 197 -37.47 5.00 -8.41
C GLU A 197 -36.30 4.87 -7.43
N THR A 198 -35.10 5.20 -7.90
CA THR A 198 -33.85 5.21 -7.09
C THR A 198 -33.05 6.46 -7.39
N ALA A 199 -32.54 7.08 -6.34
CA ALA A 199 -31.60 8.19 -6.45
C ALA A 199 -30.37 7.89 -5.58
N VAL A 200 -29.22 8.36 -6.05
CA VAL A 200 -27.93 8.22 -5.38
C VAL A 200 -27.23 9.57 -5.28
N GLY A 201 -26.25 9.68 -4.42
CA GLY A 201 -25.32 10.81 -4.43
C GLY A 201 -24.38 10.77 -5.65
N ASN A 202 -23.45 11.69 -5.69
CA ASN A 202 -22.51 11.87 -6.78
C ASN A 202 -21.05 11.85 -6.29
N GLN A 203 -20.81 11.17 -5.16
CA GLN A 203 -19.51 11.11 -4.46
C GLN A 203 -19.04 12.51 -4.04
N THR A 204 -19.95 13.33 -3.57
CA THR A 204 -19.67 14.63 -2.96
C THR A 204 -20.52 14.83 -1.70
N GLU A 205 -20.02 15.66 -0.79
CA GLU A 205 -20.75 16.10 0.40
C GLU A 205 -21.69 17.28 0.11
N THR A 206 -21.88 17.63 -1.17
CA THR A 206 -22.83 18.66 -1.57
C THR A 206 -24.09 17.99 -2.10
N LEU A 207 -25.20 18.20 -1.39
CA LEU A 207 -26.48 17.67 -1.81
C LEU A 207 -26.97 18.41 -3.07
N SER A 208 -27.57 17.65 -3.97
CA SER A 208 -28.19 18.15 -5.19
C SER A 208 -29.66 17.74 -5.26
N GLU A 209 -30.47 18.59 -5.94
CA GLU A 209 -31.89 18.34 -6.06
C GLU A 209 -32.19 17.13 -6.99
N THR A 210 -33.06 16.26 -6.53
CA THR A 210 -33.65 15.17 -7.30
C THR A 210 -35.15 15.38 -7.41
N VAL A 211 -35.72 15.06 -8.58
CA VAL A 211 -37.15 15.22 -8.86
C VAL A 211 -37.68 13.94 -9.51
N TRP A 212 -38.60 13.25 -8.85
CA TRP A 212 -39.32 12.09 -9.42
C TRP A 212 -40.72 12.49 -9.89
N ASP A 213 -41.12 12.07 -11.10
CA ASP A 213 -42.50 12.23 -11.61
C ASP A 213 -43.37 11.05 -11.17
N LEU A 214 -44.17 11.27 -10.18
CA LEU A 214 -45.04 10.25 -9.56
C LEU A 214 -46.34 9.98 -10.35
N LYS A 215 -46.53 10.60 -11.52
CA LYS A 215 -47.71 10.43 -12.35
C LYS A 215 -48.10 8.97 -12.60
N PRO A 216 -47.15 8.03 -12.85
CA PRO A 216 -47.47 6.61 -13.04
C PRO A 216 -48.08 5.92 -11.82
N TYR A 217 -47.85 6.50 -10.64
CA TYR A 217 -48.20 5.88 -9.34
C TYR A 217 -49.30 6.63 -8.60
N GLN A 218 -49.95 7.59 -9.23
CA GLN A 218 -51.03 8.40 -8.64
C GLN A 218 -52.09 7.53 -7.96
N GLY A 219 -52.49 7.95 -6.74
CA GLY A 219 -53.51 7.27 -5.93
C GLY A 219 -53.01 6.00 -5.22
N LYS A 220 -51.78 5.58 -5.42
CA LYS A 220 -51.20 4.47 -4.71
C LYS A 220 -50.56 4.93 -3.40
N LYS A 221 -50.31 3.97 -2.51
CA LYS A 221 -49.50 4.16 -1.31
C LYS A 221 -48.04 3.93 -1.64
N ALA A 222 -47.17 4.74 -1.05
CA ALA A 222 -45.74 4.66 -1.18
C ALA A 222 -45.07 4.99 0.15
N PHE A 223 -43.79 4.63 0.25
CA PHE A 223 -42.91 5.15 1.28
C PHE A 223 -41.52 5.35 0.66
N VAL A 224 -40.70 6.21 1.27
CA VAL A 224 -39.32 6.39 0.94
C VAL A 224 -38.46 5.46 1.80
N LYS A 225 -37.54 4.70 1.19
CA LYS A 225 -36.58 3.83 1.85
C LYS A 225 -35.17 4.35 1.55
N VAL A 226 -34.44 4.76 2.57
CA VAL A 226 -33.03 5.17 2.45
C VAL A 226 -32.17 4.00 2.93
N ILE A 227 -31.22 3.62 2.09
CA ILE A 227 -30.36 2.44 2.25
C ILE A 227 -28.91 2.92 2.35
N ASP A 228 -28.23 2.43 3.37
CA ASP A 228 -26.79 2.49 3.50
C ASP A 228 -26.30 1.10 3.90
N LEU A 229 -25.70 0.38 2.96
CA LEU A 229 -25.14 -0.97 3.14
C LEU A 229 -23.67 -1.03 2.70
N ASP A 230 -23.07 0.10 2.29
CA ASP A 230 -21.69 0.18 1.89
C ASP A 230 -20.79 0.56 3.07
N VAL A 231 -19.57 0.01 3.10
CA VAL A 231 -18.60 0.25 4.16
C VAL A 231 -17.25 0.76 3.60
N TYR A 232 -17.22 1.05 2.32
CA TYR A 232 -16.06 1.54 1.61
C TYR A 232 -16.04 3.07 1.53
N PRO A 233 -14.97 3.70 1.08
CA PRO A 233 -14.96 5.15 0.86
C PRO A 233 -16.16 5.60 0.04
N TRP A 234 -16.86 6.63 0.51
CA TRP A 234 -18.17 7.06 0.02
C TRP A 234 -19.32 6.08 0.32
N GLY A 235 -19.12 5.18 1.29
CA GLY A 235 -20.12 4.25 1.77
C GLY A 235 -21.13 4.92 2.72
N HIS A 236 -21.65 6.11 2.38
CA HIS A 236 -22.66 6.80 3.16
C HIS A 236 -23.64 7.56 2.26
N ILE A 237 -24.81 7.89 2.79
CA ILE A 237 -25.86 8.63 2.08
C ILE A 237 -26.26 9.88 2.87
N LEU A 238 -26.41 10.97 2.14
CA LEU A 238 -26.96 12.22 2.66
C LEU A 238 -28.31 12.45 2.01
N ALA A 239 -29.33 12.82 2.78
CA ALA A 239 -30.63 13.18 2.23
C ALA A 239 -31.32 14.25 3.05
N ASP A 240 -32.13 15.09 2.41
CA ASP A 240 -32.83 16.17 3.08
C ASP A 240 -34.04 16.66 2.28
N GLN A 241 -34.94 17.37 2.95
CA GLN A 241 -36.02 18.18 2.40
C GLN A 241 -36.94 17.43 1.42
N PHE A 242 -37.60 16.35 1.89
CA PHE A 242 -38.54 15.59 1.07
C PHE A 242 -39.89 16.30 0.93
N VAL A 243 -40.27 16.70 -0.30
CA VAL A 243 -41.41 17.54 -0.61
C VAL A 243 -42.30 16.95 -1.70
N LEU A 244 -43.58 16.80 -1.44
CA LEU A 244 -44.58 16.47 -2.46
C LEU A 244 -45.18 17.78 -3.04
N THR A 245 -45.19 17.91 -4.37
CA THR A 245 -45.70 19.11 -5.06
C THR A 245 -46.29 18.75 -6.43
N ASP A 246 -47.15 19.62 -6.96
CA ASP A 246 -47.62 19.55 -8.35
C ASP A 246 -46.78 20.43 -9.27
N ASN A 247 -45.91 21.26 -8.68
CA ASN A 247 -45.06 22.16 -9.44
C ASN A 247 -43.64 21.57 -9.58
N ARG A 248 -43.26 21.18 -10.78
CA ARG A 248 -41.91 20.66 -11.07
C ARG A 248 -40.80 21.63 -10.70
N ASN A 249 -41.07 22.93 -10.84
CA ASN A 249 -40.10 24.01 -10.58
C ASN A 249 -40.31 24.61 -9.16
N GLU A 250 -40.90 23.88 -8.25
CA GLU A 250 -41.02 24.28 -6.83
C GLU A 250 -39.62 24.60 -6.28
N ASP A 251 -39.47 25.72 -5.63
CA ASP A 251 -38.22 26.05 -4.94
C ASP A 251 -38.12 25.22 -3.64
N ILE A 252 -37.28 24.25 -3.61
CA ILE A 252 -37.11 23.32 -2.49
C ILE A 252 -36.58 24.05 -1.24
N TYR A 253 -35.96 25.20 -1.38
CA TYR A 253 -35.47 26.03 -0.27
C TYR A 253 -36.52 27.03 0.25
N ASN A 254 -37.61 27.25 -0.50
CA ASN A 254 -38.66 28.19 -0.14
C ASN A 254 -40.01 27.71 -0.64
N LEU A 255 -40.59 26.76 0.10
CA LEU A 255 -41.78 26.03 -0.33
C LEU A 255 -43.05 26.91 -0.41
N SER A 256 -43.82 26.69 -1.46
CA SER A 256 -45.19 27.26 -1.56
C SER A 256 -46.16 26.61 -0.61
N SER A 257 -47.23 27.29 -0.27
CA SER A 257 -48.30 26.79 0.61
C SER A 257 -49.09 25.61 0.04
N THR A 258 -48.89 25.28 -1.24
CA THR A 258 -49.53 24.13 -1.91
C THR A 258 -48.69 22.87 -1.89
N SER A 259 -47.45 22.95 -1.48
CA SER A 259 -46.53 21.81 -1.33
C SER A 259 -46.67 21.14 0.04
N THR A 260 -46.37 19.86 0.13
CA THR A 260 -46.45 19.08 1.38
C THR A 260 -45.07 18.61 1.75
N LEU A 261 -44.54 19.09 2.87
CA LEU A 261 -43.30 18.63 3.44
C LEU A 261 -43.48 17.24 4.07
N LEU A 262 -42.74 16.25 3.63
CA LEU A 262 -42.70 14.90 4.22
C LEU A 262 -41.66 14.82 5.33
N ALA A 263 -40.47 15.42 5.12
CA ALA A 263 -39.40 15.49 6.11
C ALA A 263 -38.42 16.62 5.77
N ASP A 264 -37.98 17.31 6.81
CA ASP A 264 -36.89 18.32 6.76
C ASP A 264 -35.77 17.99 7.78
N PHE A 265 -35.95 16.97 8.58
CA PHE A 265 -35.03 16.49 9.63
C PHE A 265 -34.60 17.57 10.66
N GLU A 266 -35.31 18.69 10.79
CA GLU A 266 -34.94 19.79 11.68
C GLU A 266 -35.28 19.56 13.17
N SER A 267 -35.71 18.35 13.51
CA SER A 267 -36.00 17.95 14.90
C SER A 267 -34.84 17.07 15.45
N ASN A 268 -34.76 16.97 16.80
CA ASN A 268 -33.78 16.07 17.45
C ASN A 268 -34.27 14.60 17.47
N SER A 269 -35.06 14.20 16.48
CA SER A 269 -35.53 12.82 16.28
C SER A 269 -35.87 12.62 14.81
N TRP A 270 -35.92 11.37 14.37
CA TRP A 270 -36.35 11.00 13.02
C TRP A 270 -37.84 11.27 12.75
N GLY A 271 -38.60 11.81 13.73
CA GLY A 271 -40.07 11.99 13.65
C GLY A 271 -40.75 10.62 13.52
N ASP A 272 -41.60 10.49 12.49
CA ASP A 272 -42.30 9.24 12.20
C ASP A 272 -41.52 8.28 11.30
N TRP A 273 -40.26 8.63 10.88
CA TRP A 273 -39.40 7.73 10.16
C TRP A 273 -38.85 6.65 11.07
N GLN A 274 -38.73 5.43 10.56
CA GLN A 274 -38.36 4.27 11.35
C GLN A 274 -37.08 3.64 10.81
N VAL A 275 -36.11 3.39 11.70
CA VAL A 275 -34.99 2.53 11.43
C VAL A 275 -35.49 1.10 11.37
N VAL A 276 -35.23 0.40 10.27
CA VAL A 276 -35.70 -0.98 10.07
C VAL A 276 -34.53 -1.96 10.20
N ASP A 277 -34.88 -3.21 10.54
CA ASP A 277 -33.87 -4.26 10.58
C ASP A 277 -33.31 -4.51 9.16
N SER A 278 -32.04 -4.31 9.00
CA SER A 278 -31.32 -4.48 7.73
C SER A 278 -30.56 -5.82 7.63
N SER A 279 -30.71 -6.66 8.66
CA SER A 279 -29.88 -7.86 8.82
C SER A 279 -30.02 -8.89 7.68
N GLU A 280 -31.17 -8.98 7.02
CA GLU A 280 -31.36 -9.89 5.88
C GLU A 280 -30.74 -9.33 4.60
N GLU A 281 -30.93 -8.04 4.32
CA GLU A 281 -30.28 -7.36 3.19
C GLU A 281 -28.75 -7.37 3.34
N GLU A 282 -28.26 -7.15 4.56
CA GLU A 282 -26.83 -7.21 4.85
C GLU A 282 -26.26 -8.61 4.72
N LYS A 283 -26.97 -9.66 5.14
CA LYS A 283 -26.54 -11.05 4.93
C LYS A 283 -26.42 -11.42 3.45
N GLN A 284 -27.36 -11.00 2.63
CA GLN A 284 -27.31 -11.23 1.19
C GLN A 284 -26.10 -10.54 0.59
N PHE A 285 -25.81 -9.34 1.04
CA PHE A 285 -24.67 -8.56 0.63
C PHE A 285 -23.34 -9.19 1.06
N LEU A 286 -23.26 -9.70 2.30
CA LEU A 286 -22.10 -10.40 2.87
C LEU A 286 -21.82 -11.73 2.17
N ALA A 287 -22.83 -12.42 1.68
CA ALA A 287 -22.64 -13.66 0.92
C ALA A 287 -21.86 -13.45 -0.39
N ASP A 288 -21.99 -12.27 -0.99
CA ASP A 288 -21.28 -11.90 -2.22
C ASP A 288 -19.85 -11.36 -1.95
N GLU A 289 -19.57 -10.81 -0.77
CA GLU A 289 -18.31 -10.15 -0.42
C GLU A 289 -17.42 -10.93 0.57
N GLY A 290 -17.91 -12.00 1.18
CA GLY A 290 -17.21 -12.76 2.21
C GLY A 290 -17.36 -12.18 3.62
N ASP A 291 -16.73 -12.83 4.62
CA ASP A 291 -16.80 -12.45 6.03
C ASP A 291 -15.98 -11.19 6.31
N VAL A 292 -16.61 -10.02 6.21
CA VAL A 292 -15.98 -8.70 6.45
C VAL A 292 -15.92 -8.30 7.93
N GLU A 293 -16.48 -9.08 8.83
CA GLU A 293 -16.39 -8.82 10.28
C GLU A 293 -15.11 -9.37 10.92
N ALA A 294 -14.38 -10.21 10.20
CA ALA A 294 -13.13 -10.79 10.71
C ALA A 294 -12.07 -9.71 10.94
N THR A 295 -11.38 -9.78 12.07
CA THR A 295 -10.20 -8.98 12.35
C THR A 295 -8.93 -9.75 12.00
N TYR A 296 -7.85 -9.02 11.68
CA TYR A 296 -6.55 -9.61 11.44
C TYR A 296 -6.05 -10.34 12.69
N ARG A 297 -5.55 -11.56 12.51
CA ARG A 297 -4.75 -12.29 13.50
C ARG A 297 -3.36 -12.57 12.94
N PRO A 298 -2.28 -12.38 13.73
CA PRO A 298 -0.93 -12.61 13.26
C PRO A 298 -0.65 -14.11 13.10
N TRP A 299 0.18 -14.47 12.12
CA TRP A 299 0.53 -15.86 11.80
C TRP A 299 1.07 -16.65 12.99
N TYR A 300 1.84 -16.02 13.87
CA TYR A 300 2.40 -16.73 15.03
C TYR A 300 1.32 -17.19 16.03
N SER A 301 0.13 -16.58 16.04
CA SER A 301 -0.99 -16.99 16.90
C SER A 301 -1.54 -18.37 16.56
N GLU A 302 -1.29 -18.85 15.33
CA GLU A 302 -1.61 -20.25 14.95
C GLU A 302 -0.52 -21.24 15.38
N ARG A 303 0.71 -20.77 15.56
CA ARG A 303 1.84 -21.61 16.00
C ARG A 303 1.94 -21.73 17.50
N PHE A 304 1.58 -20.70 18.22
CA PHE A 304 1.68 -20.61 19.67
C PHE A 304 0.30 -20.25 20.24
N LYS A 305 -0.14 -21.01 21.23
CA LYS A 305 -1.46 -20.78 21.87
C LYS A 305 -1.32 -20.05 23.21
N SER A 306 -0.11 -19.81 23.66
CA SER A 306 0.19 -19.07 24.89
C SER A 306 1.59 -18.47 24.85
N LEU A 307 1.81 -17.48 25.72
CA LEU A 307 3.15 -16.94 25.98
C LEU A 307 4.13 -18.02 26.47
N ASN A 308 3.67 -18.99 27.26
CA ASN A 308 4.55 -20.07 27.76
C ASN A 308 5.09 -20.93 26.60
N GLU A 309 4.32 -21.14 25.56
CA GLU A 309 4.79 -21.86 24.35
C GLU A 309 5.82 -21.04 23.58
N VAL A 310 5.65 -19.71 23.51
CA VAL A 310 6.66 -18.80 22.91
C VAL A 310 7.97 -18.85 23.71
N ILE A 311 7.89 -18.78 25.03
CA ILE A 311 9.06 -18.88 25.93
C ILE A 311 9.74 -20.23 25.74
N GLY A 312 9.00 -21.34 25.80
CA GLY A 312 9.54 -22.67 25.62
C GLY A 312 10.22 -22.87 24.26
N TYR A 313 9.63 -22.34 23.19
CA TYR A 313 10.23 -22.36 21.86
C TYR A 313 11.53 -21.54 21.82
N TRP A 314 11.52 -20.34 22.39
CA TRP A 314 12.69 -19.48 22.46
C TRP A 314 13.83 -20.16 23.23
N ASP A 315 13.57 -20.65 24.44
CA ASP A 315 14.58 -21.32 25.28
C ASP A 315 15.18 -22.55 24.59
N ALA A 316 14.36 -23.32 23.89
CA ALA A 316 14.82 -24.50 23.16
C ALA A 316 15.63 -24.16 21.90
N ASN A 317 15.37 -23.05 21.25
CA ASN A 317 15.89 -22.76 19.91
C ASN A 317 16.81 -21.53 19.82
N GLN A 318 16.98 -20.74 20.89
CA GLN A 318 17.70 -19.45 20.83
C GLN A 318 19.11 -19.57 20.23
N ALA A 319 19.87 -20.62 20.61
CA ALA A 319 21.22 -20.81 20.10
C ALA A 319 21.24 -21.07 18.58
N MET A 320 20.30 -21.82 18.07
CA MET A 320 20.12 -22.06 16.62
C MET A 320 19.69 -20.78 15.90
N LEU A 321 18.73 -20.04 16.44
CA LEU A 321 18.24 -18.78 15.87
C LEU A 321 19.36 -17.74 15.85
N GLU A 322 20.12 -17.59 16.92
CA GLU A 322 21.28 -16.70 16.97
C GLU A 322 22.35 -17.08 15.95
N LYS A 323 22.71 -18.38 15.89
CA LYS A 323 23.67 -18.90 14.91
C LYS A 323 23.24 -18.57 13.48
N ASN A 324 21.98 -18.83 13.12
CA ASN A 324 21.50 -18.62 11.76
C ASN A 324 21.42 -17.12 11.42
N SER A 325 21.03 -16.27 12.37
CA SER A 325 21.04 -14.81 12.20
C SER A 325 22.45 -14.27 11.96
N ARG A 326 23.46 -14.81 12.69
CA ARG A 326 24.86 -14.45 12.47
C ARG A 326 25.38 -14.90 11.11
N LEU A 327 25.04 -16.14 10.67
CA LEU A 327 25.39 -16.63 9.35
C LEU A 327 24.89 -15.70 8.24
N PHE A 328 23.64 -15.23 8.37
CA PHE A 328 23.07 -14.25 7.42
C PHE A 328 23.85 -12.93 7.47
N SER A 329 24.02 -12.35 8.65
CA SER A 329 24.73 -11.07 8.85
C SER A 329 26.16 -11.15 8.32
N ASP A 330 26.92 -12.19 8.69
CA ASP A 330 28.31 -12.38 8.27
C ASP A 330 28.42 -12.55 6.75
N ALA A 331 27.51 -13.32 6.13
CA ALA A 331 27.48 -13.47 4.68
C ALA A 331 27.21 -12.13 3.98
N PHE A 332 26.22 -11.36 4.46
CA PHE A 332 25.85 -10.07 3.89
C PHE A 332 26.99 -9.05 3.99
N TYR A 333 27.53 -8.84 5.20
CA TYR A 333 28.58 -7.85 5.45
C TYR A 333 29.98 -8.29 5.01
N SER A 334 30.17 -9.56 4.59
CA SER A 334 31.42 -9.97 3.94
C SER A 334 31.49 -9.56 2.46
N SER A 335 30.48 -8.90 1.94
CA SER A 335 30.46 -8.37 0.56
C SER A 335 31.53 -7.30 0.38
N SER A 336 32.12 -7.25 -0.82
CA SER A 336 33.10 -6.22 -1.21
C SER A 336 32.50 -5.08 -2.03
N LEU A 337 31.17 -4.96 -2.04
CA LEU A 337 30.46 -3.91 -2.74
C LEU A 337 30.67 -2.55 -2.08
N PRO A 338 30.42 -1.42 -2.76
CA PRO A 338 30.52 -0.10 -2.16
C PRO A 338 29.76 0.01 -0.84
N ALA A 339 30.37 0.63 0.16
CA ALA A 339 29.84 0.69 1.53
C ALA A 339 28.47 1.37 1.58
N GLU A 340 28.28 2.45 0.81
CA GLU A 340 27.01 3.17 0.71
C GLU A 340 25.87 2.30 0.14
N VAL A 341 26.17 1.36 -0.73
CA VAL A 341 25.19 0.40 -1.25
C VAL A 341 24.81 -0.63 -0.20
N LEU A 342 25.81 -1.20 0.50
CA LEU A 342 25.54 -2.14 1.61
C LEU A 342 24.74 -1.49 2.74
N GLU A 343 25.09 -0.25 3.04
CA GLU A 343 24.36 0.54 4.05
C GLU A 343 22.90 0.77 3.62
N ALA A 344 22.65 1.25 2.40
CA ALA A 344 21.32 1.49 1.88
C ALA A 344 20.47 0.21 1.87
N VAL A 345 21.04 -0.91 1.42
CA VAL A 345 20.33 -2.20 1.42
C VAL A 345 20.01 -2.63 2.85
N ALA A 346 21.02 -2.66 3.76
CA ALA A 346 20.83 -3.08 5.15
C ALA A 346 19.80 -2.22 5.89
N ALA A 347 19.85 -0.89 5.71
CA ALA A 347 18.90 0.05 6.29
C ALA A 347 17.45 -0.28 5.89
N ASN A 348 17.22 -0.55 4.62
CA ASN A 348 15.88 -0.79 4.08
C ASN A 348 15.36 -2.24 4.30
N LEU A 349 16.23 -3.20 4.69
CA LEU A 349 15.76 -4.51 5.16
C LEU A 349 14.94 -4.39 6.46
N THR A 350 15.10 -3.33 7.23
CA THR A 350 14.31 -3.07 8.45
C THR A 350 12.81 -2.95 8.15
N ILE A 351 12.43 -2.56 6.94
CA ILE A 351 11.03 -2.49 6.49
C ILE A 351 10.34 -3.84 6.67
N LEU A 352 11.02 -4.94 6.36
CA LEU A 352 10.48 -6.31 6.51
C LEU A 352 10.33 -6.77 7.97
N LYS A 353 10.76 -5.95 8.95
CA LYS A 353 10.61 -6.18 10.39
C LYS A 353 9.89 -5.02 11.09
N SER A 354 9.30 -4.11 10.33
CA SER A 354 8.57 -2.94 10.81
C SER A 354 7.06 -3.20 10.81
N PRO A 355 6.25 -2.32 11.42
CA PRO A 355 4.80 -2.38 11.33
C PRO A 355 4.24 -2.24 9.91
N THR A 356 5.04 -1.88 8.91
CA THR A 356 4.63 -1.80 7.51
C THR A 356 4.17 -3.16 6.97
N VAL A 357 4.70 -4.27 7.51
CA VAL A 357 4.39 -5.62 7.01
C VAL A 357 3.67 -6.47 8.04
N LEU A 358 2.72 -7.24 7.58
CA LEU A 358 1.94 -8.18 8.38
C LEU A 358 1.96 -9.56 7.71
N ARG A 359 1.88 -10.62 8.50
CA ARG A 359 1.65 -11.97 8.02
C ARG A 359 0.39 -12.50 8.68
N GLN A 360 -0.63 -12.78 7.89
CA GLN A 360 -1.93 -13.24 8.34
C GLN A 360 -1.85 -14.68 8.85
N TRP A 361 -2.80 -15.10 9.69
CA TRP A 361 -2.85 -16.44 10.33
C TRP A 361 -2.73 -17.61 9.34
N ASP A 362 -3.24 -17.45 8.12
CA ASP A 362 -3.18 -18.44 7.04
C ASP A 362 -1.84 -18.46 6.30
N GLY A 363 -0.89 -17.64 6.73
CA GLY A 363 0.46 -17.54 6.19
C GLY A 363 0.64 -16.51 5.07
N ARG A 364 -0.44 -15.92 4.54
CA ARG A 364 -0.34 -14.92 3.49
C ARG A 364 0.26 -13.61 4.01
N PHE A 365 1.09 -13.01 3.17
CA PHE A 365 1.69 -11.71 3.42
C PHE A 365 0.71 -10.60 3.04
N TRP A 366 0.68 -9.53 3.85
CA TRP A 366 -0.05 -8.32 3.61
C TRP A 366 0.75 -7.13 4.11
N ALA A 367 0.61 -5.96 3.48
CA ALA A 367 1.41 -4.82 3.86
C ALA A 367 0.69 -3.48 3.67
N TRP A 368 1.14 -2.51 4.46
CA TRP A 368 0.99 -1.09 4.19
C TRP A 368 2.05 -0.65 3.15
N GLU A 369 1.94 0.57 2.65
CA GLU A 369 3.05 1.20 1.90
C GLU A 369 4.13 1.71 2.85
N GLY A 370 3.72 2.19 4.01
CA GLY A 370 4.51 2.64 5.14
C GLY A 370 3.65 2.68 6.38
N CYS A 371 4.11 3.28 7.47
CA CYS A 371 3.28 3.46 8.67
C CYS A 371 3.54 4.82 9.34
N GLN A 372 2.54 5.30 10.06
CA GLN A 372 2.64 6.43 10.98
C GLN A 372 2.86 5.89 12.39
N ASP A 373 2.91 6.78 13.39
CA ASP A 373 3.16 6.39 14.78
C ASP A 373 2.04 5.53 15.40
N SER A 374 0.80 5.66 14.90
CA SER A 374 -0.38 4.97 15.45
C SER A 374 -1.25 4.26 14.42
N PHE A 375 -0.96 4.38 13.12
CA PHE A 375 -1.72 3.74 12.04
C PHE A 375 -0.83 3.47 10.82
N GLY A 376 -1.30 2.61 9.91
CA GLY A 376 -0.61 2.35 8.65
C GLY A 376 -0.93 3.39 7.59
N SER A 377 0.01 3.65 6.68
CA SER A 377 -0.18 4.50 5.52
C SER A 377 -0.51 3.67 4.30
N CYS A 378 -1.62 4.00 3.61
CA CYS A 378 -1.96 3.41 2.33
C CYS A 378 -1.95 1.87 2.35
N HIS A 379 -3.09 1.30 2.69
CA HIS A 379 -3.28 -0.14 2.95
C HIS A 379 -3.19 -1.02 1.69
N GLY A 380 -3.24 -2.33 1.91
CA GLY A 380 -3.68 -3.32 0.92
C GLY A 380 -2.61 -3.86 0.00
N SER A 381 -1.33 -3.87 0.38
CA SER A 381 -0.23 -4.40 -0.44
C SER A 381 -0.19 -3.75 -1.83
N CYS A 382 -0.34 -2.43 -1.87
CA CYS A 382 -0.48 -1.62 -3.08
C CYS A 382 0.45 -2.09 -4.21
N THR A 383 -0.12 -2.58 -5.30
CA THR A 383 0.63 -3.31 -6.34
C THR A 383 1.70 -2.49 -7.02
N HIS A 384 1.46 -1.18 -7.22
CA HIS A 384 2.42 -0.30 -7.88
C HIS A 384 3.56 0.12 -6.94
N VAL A 385 3.32 0.32 -5.64
CA VAL A 385 4.38 0.61 -4.66
C VAL A 385 5.24 -0.64 -4.41
N TRP A 386 4.61 -1.80 -4.27
CA TRP A 386 5.31 -3.07 -4.07
C TRP A 386 6.03 -3.60 -5.32
N ASN A 387 5.89 -2.97 -6.48
CA ASN A 387 6.76 -3.19 -7.64
C ASN A 387 8.24 -2.86 -7.34
N TYR A 388 8.48 -1.84 -6.52
CA TYR A 388 9.85 -1.41 -6.18
C TYR A 388 10.50 -2.30 -5.11
N ALA A 389 9.74 -3.05 -4.34
CA ALA A 389 10.20 -3.85 -3.19
C ALA A 389 10.96 -5.10 -3.63
N GLN A 390 12.25 -4.98 -3.97
CA GLN A 390 13.06 -6.09 -4.48
C GLN A 390 13.68 -6.97 -3.40
N ALA A 391 13.65 -6.58 -2.11
CA ALA A 391 14.20 -7.42 -1.04
C ALA A 391 13.34 -8.66 -0.77
N LEU A 392 12.01 -8.52 -0.73
CA LEU A 392 11.08 -9.60 -0.37
C LEU A 392 11.20 -10.84 -1.29
N PRO A 393 11.20 -10.71 -2.64
CA PRO A 393 11.25 -11.88 -3.53
C PRO A 393 12.55 -12.69 -3.41
N HIS A 394 13.65 -12.05 -3.01
CA HIS A 394 14.94 -12.73 -2.86
C HIS A 394 15.16 -13.31 -1.46
N LEU A 395 14.65 -12.65 -0.41
CA LEU A 395 14.83 -13.07 0.97
C LEU A 395 13.71 -14.01 1.47
N PHE A 396 12.48 -13.79 0.99
CA PHE A 396 11.29 -14.54 1.40
C PHE A 396 10.41 -14.89 0.20
N PRO A 397 10.93 -15.63 -0.80
CA PRO A 397 10.22 -15.88 -2.07
C PRO A 397 8.87 -16.56 -1.88
N SER A 398 8.72 -17.43 -0.87
CA SER A 398 7.44 -18.06 -0.56
C SER A 398 6.38 -17.05 -0.10
N LEU A 399 6.76 -16.00 0.64
CA LEU A 399 5.85 -14.93 1.05
C LEU A 399 5.50 -14.02 -0.14
N GLU A 400 6.46 -13.70 -0.99
CA GLU A 400 6.21 -12.94 -2.23
C GLU A 400 5.21 -13.66 -3.14
N ARG A 401 5.29 -14.99 -3.27
CA ARG A 401 4.30 -15.77 -4.03
C ARG A 401 2.88 -15.61 -3.48
N THR A 402 2.71 -15.47 -2.17
CA THR A 402 1.37 -15.24 -1.59
C THR A 402 0.77 -13.88 -2.01
N LEU A 403 1.59 -12.86 -2.27
CA LEU A 403 1.13 -11.60 -2.87
C LEU A 403 0.61 -11.83 -4.29
N ARG A 404 1.33 -12.62 -5.11
CA ARG A 404 0.87 -12.96 -6.47
C ARG A 404 -0.45 -13.73 -6.45
N GLU A 405 -0.58 -14.69 -5.55
CA GLU A 405 -1.83 -15.42 -5.38
C GLU A 405 -2.99 -14.50 -4.96
N THR A 406 -2.74 -13.56 -4.07
CA THR A 406 -3.73 -12.56 -3.67
C THR A 406 -4.12 -11.67 -4.85
N GLU A 407 -3.17 -11.14 -5.62
CA GLU A 407 -3.45 -10.29 -6.77
C GLU A 407 -4.30 -10.99 -7.83
N PHE A 408 -3.95 -12.24 -8.19
CA PHE A 408 -4.57 -12.95 -9.32
C PHE A 408 -5.78 -13.82 -8.94
N ARG A 409 -5.97 -14.15 -7.65
CA ARG A 409 -7.07 -15.02 -7.20
C ARG A 409 -8.08 -14.32 -6.29
N VAL A 410 -7.69 -13.22 -5.64
CA VAL A 410 -8.56 -12.48 -4.71
C VAL A 410 -8.92 -11.11 -5.28
N SER A 411 -7.91 -10.33 -5.72
CA SER A 411 -8.12 -8.95 -6.20
C SER A 411 -8.53 -8.86 -7.66
N GLN A 412 -8.51 -9.95 -8.42
CA GLN A 412 -8.89 -9.98 -9.83
C GLN A 412 -10.32 -10.44 -10.00
N ASN A 413 -11.13 -9.69 -10.76
CA ASN A 413 -12.48 -10.09 -11.12
C ASN A 413 -12.52 -11.00 -12.38
N THR A 414 -13.73 -11.39 -12.78
CA THR A 414 -13.96 -12.26 -13.95
C THR A 414 -13.53 -11.65 -15.27
N GLU A 415 -13.45 -10.32 -15.37
CA GLU A 415 -13.05 -9.58 -16.56
C GLU A 415 -11.54 -9.33 -16.65
N GLY A 416 -10.81 -9.58 -15.58
CA GLY A 416 -9.36 -9.38 -15.48
C GLY A 416 -8.94 -8.05 -14.85
N HIS A 417 -9.90 -7.22 -14.41
CA HIS A 417 -9.60 -6.04 -13.62
C HIS A 417 -9.02 -6.45 -12.26
N GLN A 418 -7.91 -5.85 -11.86
CA GLN A 418 -7.32 -6.04 -10.53
C GLN A 418 -7.43 -4.77 -9.71
N ASN A 419 -7.96 -4.88 -8.50
CA ASN A 419 -7.77 -3.83 -7.51
C ASN A 419 -6.29 -3.77 -7.12
N PHE A 420 -5.71 -2.58 -7.08
CA PHE A 420 -4.32 -2.41 -6.67
C PHE A 420 -4.12 -2.44 -5.15
N ARG A 421 -5.21 -2.55 -4.39
CA ARG A 421 -5.24 -2.69 -2.92
C ARG A 421 -6.20 -3.82 -2.55
N VAL A 422 -5.90 -4.52 -1.46
CA VAL A 422 -6.70 -5.63 -0.93
C VAL A 422 -7.08 -5.37 0.52
N ASN A 423 -8.21 -5.92 0.96
CA ASN A 423 -8.69 -5.77 2.34
C ASN A 423 -7.78 -6.45 3.38
N LEU A 424 -7.96 -6.11 4.63
CA LEU A 424 -7.40 -6.80 5.79
C LEU A 424 -8.53 -7.17 6.78
N PRO A 425 -8.76 -8.43 7.10
CA PRO A 425 -8.15 -9.65 6.53
C PRO A 425 -8.28 -9.75 5.01
N ILE A 426 -7.37 -10.51 4.38
CA ILE A 426 -7.30 -10.61 2.92
C ILE A 426 -8.62 -11.14 2.36
N SER A 427 -9.35 -10.27 1.69
CA SER A 427 -10.58 -10.51 0.96
C SER A 427 -10.69 -9.57 -0.24
N ALA A 428 -11.57 -9.88 -1.19
CA ALA A 428 -11.73 -9.08 -2.40
C ALA A 428 -12.38 -7.73 -2.06
N PRO A 429 -11.78 -6.60 -2.45
CA PRO A 429 -12.45 -5.31 -2.41
C PRO A 429 -13.42 -5.17 -3.61
N PRO A 430 -14.40 -4.27 -3.55
CA PRO A 430 -15.28 -3.99 -4.68
C PRO A 430 -14.51 -3.39 -5.86
N HIS A 431 -14.96 -3.74 -7.08
CA HIS A 431 -14.35 -3.27 -8.33
C HIS A 431 -14.98 -1.95 -8.82
N ASN A 432 -15.01 -0.95 -7.95
CA ASN A 432 -15.62 0.36 -8.20
C ASN A 432 -14.60 1.49 -8.47
N PHE A 433 -13.32 1.14 -8.61
CA PHE A 433 -12.24 2.06 -8.93
C PHE A 433 -11.43 1.52 -10.12
N HIS A 434 -10.67 2.37 -10.80
CA HIS A 434 -9.85 1.91 -11.92
C HIS A 434 -8.64 1.09 -11.45
N ALA A 435 -8.14 0.21 -12.32
CA ALA A 435 -6.89 -0.50 -12.06
C ALA A 435 -5.69 0.44 -12.22
N ALA A 436 -4.60 0.17 -11.49
CA ALA A 436 -3.33 0.85 -11.71
C ALA A 436 -2.53 0.14 -12.81
N ALA A 437 -2.18 0.87 -13.87
CA ALA A 437 -1.54 0.28 -15.05
C ALA A 437 -0.17 -0.32 -14.73
N ASP A 438 0.69 0.43 -14.06
CA ASP A 438 2.00 -0.02 -13.60
C ASP A 438 1.91 -1.17 -12.58
N GLY A 439 0.88 -1.15 -11.71
CA GLY A 439 0.63 -2.20 -10.73
C GLY A 439 0.22 -3.51 -11.38
N GLN A 440 -0.80 -3.49 -12.23
CA GLN A 440 -1.36 -4.69 -12.86
C GLN A 440 -0.39 -5.30 -13.87
N LEU A 441 0.26 -4.49 -14.71
CA LEU A 441 1.28 -4.92 -15.66
C LEU A 441 2.55 -5.41 -14.94
N GLY A 442 2.96 -4.72 -13.86
CA GLY A 442 4.06 -5.16 -13.01
C GLY A 442 3.81 -6.51 -12.34
N GLY A 443 2.56 -6.78 -11.93
CA GLY A 443 2.13 -8.08 -11.40
C GLY A 443 2.43 -9.22 -12.35
N ILE A 444 2.20 -9.04 -13.65
CA ILE A 444 2.49 -10.02 -14.70
C ILE A 444 3.99 -10.34 -14.78
N MET A 445 4.85 -9.30 -14.75
CA MET A 445 6.30 -9.50 -14.73
C MET A 445 6.77 -10.19 -13.45
N LYS A 446 6.13 -9.87 -12.31
CA LYS A 446 6.43 -10.51 -11.02
C LYS A 446 6.07 -12.00 -11.01
N VAL A 447 4.99 -12.44 -11.66
CA VAL A 447 4.71 -13.88 -11.82
C VAL A 447 5.85 -14.60 -12.55
N TYR A 448 6.39 -14.00 -13.61
CA TYR A 448 7.57 -14.52 -14.30
C TYR A 448 8.77 -14.59 -13.35
N ARG A 449 9.06 -13.54 -12.60
CA ARG A 449 10.17 -13.48 -11.64
C ARG A 449 10.07 -14.58 -10.58
N GLU A 450 8.91 -14.76 -9.94
CA GLU A 450 8.69 -15.76 -8.90
C GLU A 450 8.80 -17.18 -9.44
N TRP A 451 8.37 -17.40 -10.69
CA TRP A 451 8.61 -18.67 -11.37
C TRP A 451 10.10 -18.94 -11.53
N ARG A 452 10.89 -17.97 -12.00
CA ARG A 452 12.35 -18.14 -12.22
C ARG A 452 13.11 -18.28 -10.89
N ILE A 453 12.67 -17.60 -9.84
CA ILE A 453 13.28 -17.71 -8.50
C ILE A 453 12.99 -19.06 -7.83
N SER A 454 11.74 -19.54 -7.92
CA SER A 454 11.32 -20.78 -7.24
C SER A 454 11.60 -22.05 -8.05
N GLY A 455 11.63 -21.96 -9.37
CA GLY A 455 11.65 -23.10 -10.27
C GLY A 455 10.32 -23.85 -10.36
N ASP A 456 9.24 -23.36 -9.74
CA ASP A 456 7.93 -24.00 -9.68
C ASP A 456 7.10 -23.70 -10.94
N THR A 457 7.33 -24.48 -11.99
CA THR A 457 6.59 -24.35 -13.25
C THR A 457 5.10 -24.72 -13.10
N GLN A 458 4.75 -25.59 -12.13
CA GLN A 458 3.35 -25.92 -11.90
C GLN A 458 2.58 -24.74 -11.30
N TRP A 459 3.15 -24.05 -10.33
CA TRP A 459 2.57 -22.85 -9.74
C TRP A 459 2.34 -21.76 -10.83
N MET A 460 3.33 -21.52 -11.69
CA MET A 460 3.20 -20.57 -12.80
C MET A 460 2.08 -20.99 -13.78
N LYS A 461 2.02 -22.27 -14.13
CA LYS A 461 0.97 -22.82 -15.01
C LYS A 461 -0.43 -22.63 -14.41
N ASP A 462 -0.59 -22.81 -13.10
CA ASP A 462 -1.88 -22.66 -12.40
C ASP A 462 -2.35 -21.20 -12.34
N LEU A 463 -1.43 -20.22 -12.36
CA LEU A 463 -1.74 -18.79 -12.43
C LEU A 463 -1.91 -18.26 -13.86
N PHE A 464 -1.33 -18.93 -14.85
CA PHE A 464 -1.27 -18.43 -16.24
C PHE A 464 -2.62 -18.01 -16.84
N PRO A 465 -3.74 -18.74 -16.62
CA PRO A 465 -5.06 -18.30 -17.11
C PRO A 465 -5.50 -16.94 -16.53
N ALA A 466 -5.22 -16.68 -15.25
CA ALA A 466 -5.51 -15.41 -14.60
C ALA A 466 -4.58 -14.29 -15.11
N VAL A 467 -3.30 -14.60 -15.31
CA VAL A 467 -2.31 -13.69 -15.93
C VAL A 467 -2.74 -13.28 -17.33
N LYS A 468 -3.18 -14.25 -18.15
CA LYS A 468 -3.71 -13.95 -19.49
C LYS A 468 -4.91 -13.00 -19.43
N LYS A 469 -5.86 -13.29 -18.54
CA LYS A 469 -7.08 -12.49 -18.38
C LYS A 469 -6.73 -11.06 -17.93
N SER A 470 -5.76 -10.91 -17.06
CA SER A 470 -5.22 -9.62 -16.60
C SER A 470 -4.60 -8.83 -17.76
N LEU A 471 -3.75 -9.46 -18.57
CA LEU A 471 -3.13 -8.81 -19.72
C LEU A 471 -4.17 -8.41 -20.78
N ASP A 472 -5.14 -9.30 -21.08
CA ASP A 472 -6.21 -9.01 -22.02
C ASP A 472 -7.08 -7.84 -21.54
N TYR A 473 -7.31 -7.70 -20.22
CA TYR A 473 -7.97 -6.52 -19.64
C TYR A 473 -7.15 -5.25 -19.92
N CYS A 474 -5.85 -5.26 -19.64
CA CYS A 474 -4.99 -4.10 -19.89
C CYS A 474 -5.02 -3.67 -21.37
N ILE A 475 -4.98 -4.64 -22.29
CA ILE A 475 -5.08 -4.37 -23.74
C ILE A 475 -6.41 -3.70 -24.08
N ARG A 476 -7.53 -4.28 -23.65
CA ARG A 476 -8.86 -3.72 -23.95
C ARG A 476 -9.08 -2.33 -23.38
N THR A 477 -8.52 -2.09 -22.20
CA THR A 477 -8.75 -0.85 -21.44
C THR A 477 -7.84 0.28 -21.92
N TRP A 478 -6.55 0.00 -22.15
CA TRP A 478 -5.57 1.05 -22.39
C TRP A 478 -4.96 1.06 -23.80
N ASP A 479 -5.06 -0.05 -24.54
CA ASP A 479 -4.64 -0.18 -25.95
C ASP A 479 -5.75 -0.81 -26.81
N PRO A 480 -6.98 -0.27 -26.78
CA PRO A 480 -8.14 -0.88 -27.46
C PRO A 480 -7.99 -1.00 -28.98
N LEU A 481 -7.13 -0.22 -29.58
CA LEU A 481 -6.83 -0.23 -31.01
C LEU A 481 -5.63 -1.12 -31.38
N HIS A 482 -5.07 -1.85 -30.41
CA HIS A 482 -3.94 -2.79 -30.60
C HIS A 482 -2.72 -2.13 -31.27
N LYS A 483 -2.39 -0.93 -30.80
CA LYS A 483 -1.25 -0.14 -31.29
C LYS A 483 0.08 -0.56 -30.65
N GLY A 484 0.04 -1.25 -29.51
CA GLY A 484 1.19 -1.69 -28.76
C GLY A 484 1.69 -0.67 -27.71
N TYR A 485 0.92 0.39 -27.44
CA TYR A 485 1.20 1.39 -26.41
C TYR A 485 -0.09 1.83 -25.71
N LEU A 486 0.04 2.32 -24.48
CA LEU A 486 -1.12 2.77 -23.72
C LEU A 486 -1.50 4.18 -24.19
N GLU A 487 -2.73 4.38 -24.64
CA GLU A 487 -3.21 5.71 -25.08
C GLU A 487 -4.41 6.21 -24.29
N GLU A 488 -5.26 5.32 -23.80
CA GLU A 488 -6.37 5.70 -22.93
C GLU A 488 -5.85 6.13 -21.56
N PRO A 489 -6.56 6.98 -20.82
CA PRO A 489 -6.10 7.42 -19.49
C PRO A 489 -5.87 6.23 -18.56
N HIS A 490 -4.73 6.21 -17.89
CA HIS A 490 -4.30 5.09 -17.07
C HIS A 490 -3.68 5.57 -15.75
N HIS A 491 -4.26 5.05 -14.67
CA HIS A 491 -3.84 5.31 -13.29
C HIS A 491 -2.48 4.67 -13.01
N ASN A 492 -1.69 5.31 -12.15
CA ASN A 492 -0.34 4.86 -11.84
C ASN A 492 0.10 5.27 -10.42
N THR A 493 1.33 4.96 -10.06
CA THR A 493 1.94 5.18 -8.74
C THR A 493 1.95 6.64 -8.25
N TYR A 494 1.58 7.58 -9.10
CA TYR A 494 1.47 9.00 -8.75
C TYR A 494 0.04 9.43 -8.39
N ASP A 495 -0.87 8.49 -8.21
CA ASP A 495 -2.29 8.73 -7.89
C ASP A 495 -3.01 9.64 -8.92
N ILE A 496 -2.54 9.60 -10.15
CA ILE A 496 -3.09 10.35 -11.29
C ILE A 496 -3.20 9.46 -12.52
N GLU A 497 -3.99 9.89 -13.49
CA GLU A 497 -4.04 9.30 -14.81
C GLU A 497 -3.09 10.02 -15.76
N PHE A 498 -2.18 9.27 -16.40
CA PHE A 498 -1.51 9.76 -17.59
C PHE A 498 -2.43 9.61 -18.79
N TRP A 499 -2.54 10.67 -19.57
CA TRP A 499 -3.38 10.79 -20.75
C TRP A 499 -2.52 10.75 -22.01
N GLY A 500 -2.73 9.72 -22.82
CA GLY A 500 -1.93 9.46 -24.01
C GLY A 500 -0.65 8.67 -23.71
N PRO A 501 0.09 8.31 -24.76
CA PRO A 501 1.27 7.45 -24.64
C PRO A 501 2.41 8.11 -23.84
N ASP A 502 2.95 7.38 -22.90
CA ASP A 502 4.04 7.77 -22.02
C ASP A 502 5.12 6.69 -21.91
N GLY A 503 6.31 7.08 -21.46
CA GLY A 503 7.44 6.18 -21.33
C GLY A 503 7.28 5.18 -20.18
N MET A 504 6.76 5.62 -19.02
CA MET A 504 6.68 4.80 -17.81
C MET A 504 5.72 3.62 -17.96
N CYS A 505 4.44 3.88 -18.16
CA CYS A 505 3.42 2.84 -18.22
C CYS A 505 3.49 2.02 -19.52
N THR A 506 3.85 2.62 -20.65
CA THR A 506 4.08 1.85 -21.88
C THR A 506 5.28 0.90 -21.73
N SER A 507 6.36 1.29 -21.01
CA SER A 507 7.45 0.36 -20.72
C SER A 507 7.02 -0.83 -19.86
N PHE A 508 6.12 -0.64 -18.89
CA PHE A 508 5.50 -1.75 -18.16
C PHE A 508 4.70 -2.67 -19.07
N TYR A 509 3.96 -2.11 -20.03
CA TYR A 509 3.20 -2.90 -20.99
C TYR A 509 4.12 -3.79 -21.83
N LEU A 510 5.23 -3.26 -22.34
CA LEU A 510 6.20 -4.04 -23.10
C LEU A 510 6.89 -5.11 -22.24
N GLY A 511 7.23 -4.80 -20.99
CA GLY A 511 7.75 -5.77 -20.03
C GLY A 511 6.76 -6.89 -19.72
N ALA A 512 5.50 -6.56 -19.50
CA ALA A 512 4.43 -7.53 -19.26
C ALA A 512 4.17 -8.43 -20.47
N LEU A 513 4.14 -7.87 -21.68
CA LEU A 513 4.06 -8.63 -22.94
C LEU A 513 5.23 -9.61 -23.07
N THR A 514 6.45 -9.16 -22.75
CA THR A 514 7.66 -10.01 -22.81
C THR A 514 7.56 -11.15 -21.82
N ALA A 515 7.22 -10.87 -20.55
CA ALA A 515 7.04 -11.88 -19.51
C ALA A 515 5.96 -12.91 -19.87
N PHE A 516 4.81 -12.45 -20.39
CA PHE A 516 3.72 -13.30 -20.82
C PHE A 516 4.13 -14.20 -22.00
N ILE A 517 4.86 -13.66 -22.96
CA ILE A 517 5.35 -14.42 -24.12
C ILE A 517 6.29 -15.54 -23.67
N GLU A 518 7.21 -15.27 -22.76
CA GLU A 518 8.13 -16.28 -22.25
C GLU A 518 7.42 -17.38 -21.44
N MET A 519 6.49 -17.02 -20.55
CA MET A 519 5.65 -18.01 -19.85
C MET A 519 4.78 -18.81 -20.84
N GLY A 520 4.22 -18.14 -21.83
CA GLY A 520 3.40 -18.79 -22.84
C GLY A 520 4.19 -19.77 -23.73
N LYS A 521 5.43 -19.44 -24.09
CA LYS A 521 6.33 -20.35 -24.83
C LYS A 521 6.62 -21.62 -24.02
N GLU A 522 6.94 -21.47 -22.73
CA GLU A 522 7.16 -22.62 -21.83
C GLU A 522 5.95 -23.53 -21.78
N LEU A 523 4.76 -22.93 -21.66
CA LEU A 523 3.49 -23.67 -21.62
C LEU A 523 2.95 -24.07 -23.00
N LYS A 524 3.66 -23.78 -24.10
CA LYS A 524 3.25 -24.02 -25.49
C LYS A 524 1.90 -23.39 -25.84
N GLN A 525 1.64 -22.20 -25.28
CA GLN A 525 0.44 -21.41 -25.56
C GLN A 525 0.63 -20.50 -26.77
N PRO A 526 -0.43 -20.11 -27.47
CA PRO A 526 -0.34 -19.18 -28.59
C PRO A 526 0.03 -17.77 -28.11
N VAL A 527 1.14 -17.22 -28.58
CA VAL A 527 1.66 -15.89 -28.17
C VAL A 527 1.84 -14.92 -29.34
N LYS A 528 1.38 -15.28 -30.55
CA LYS A 528 1.64 -14.51 -31.79
C LYS A 528 1.10 -13.07 -31.72
N GLU A 529 -0.10 -12.89 -31.20
CA GLU A 529 -0.74 -11.56 -31.09
C GLU A 529 0.03 -10.64 -30.13
N TYR A 530 0.43 -11.17 -28.98
CA TYR A 530 1.21 -10.43 -27.98
C TYR A 530 2.61 -10.08 -28.54
N THR A 531 3.22 -10.97 -29.33
CA THR A 531 4.50 -10.69 -30.00
C THR A 531 4.36 -9.55 -31.02
N ALA A 532 3.25 -9.49 -31.73
CA ALA A 532 2.97 -8.41 -32.67
C ALA A 532 2.78 -7.05 -31.94
N LEU A 533 2.07 -7.05 -30.81
CA LEU A 533 1.90 -5.86 -29.97
C LEU A 533 3.25 -5.39 -29.42
N LEU A 534 4.05 -6.29 -28.87
CA LEU A 534 5.39 -5.99 -28.38
C LEU A 534 6.25 -5.31 -29.47
N SER A 535 6.24 -5.84 -30.68
CA SER A 535 7.03 -5.28 -31.79
C SER A 535 6.57 -3.88 -32.19
N LYS A 536 5.25 -3.64 -32.22
CA LYS A 536 4.68 -2.31 -32.51
C LYS A 536 5.05 -1.32 -31.42
N GLY A 537 4.89 -1.70 -30.15
CA GLY A 537 5.15 -0.83 -29.00
C GLY A 537 6.62 -0.49 -28.86
N LYS A 538 7.51 -1.46 -29.01
CA LYS A 538 8.96 -1.21 -29.08
C LYS A 538 9.29 -0.15 -30.13
N LYS A 539 8.82 -0.32 -31.36
CA LYS A 539 9.05 0.65 -32.44
C LYS A 539 8.50 2.02 -32.07
N TYR A 540 7.30 2.09 -31.50
CA TYR A 540 6.68 3.36 -31.13
C TYR A 540 7.47 4.09 -30.04
N MET A 541 7.83 3.41 -28.95
CA MET A 541 8.64 3.99 -27.90
C MET A 541 9.98 4.53 -28.43
N GLU A 542 10.68 3.74 -29.24
CA GLU A 542 11.99 4.09 -29.75
C GLU A 542 12.01 5.20 -30.80
N THR A 543 10.88 5.45 -31.48
CA THR A 543 10.81 6.44 -32.58
C THR A 543 9.90 7.63 -32.27
N ALA A 544 8.86 7.45 -31.44
CA ALA A 544 7.87 8.48 -31.18
C ALA A 544 7.96 9.07 -29.78
N LEU A 545 8.38 8.27 -28.77
CA LEU A 545 8.50 8.75 -27.39
C LEU A 545 9.96 9.08 -27.01
N PHE A 546 10.96 8.63 -27.75
CA PHE A 546 12.36 9.03 -27.53
C PHE A 546 12.65 10.32 -28.29
N ASP A 547 12.95 11.40 -27.56
CA ASP A 547 13.16 12.74 -28.15
C ASP A 547 14.58 13.01 -28.65
N GLY A 548 15.43 11.96 -28.63
CA GLY A 548 16.87 12.03 -28.96
C GLY A 548 17.79 12.02 -27.74
N GLU A 549 17.25 12.22 -26.51
CA GLU A 549 18.02 12.17 -25.27
C GLU A 549 17.29 11.37 -24.17
N TYR A 550 15.96 11.54 -24.01
CA TYR A 550 15.17 10.80 -23.04
C TYR A 550 13.77 10.50 -23.57
N PHE A 551 13.06 9.64 -22.85
CA PHE A 551 11.66 9.28 -23.16
C PHE A 551 10.69 10.30 -22.56
N ILE A 552 9.69 10.69 -23.35
CA ILE A 552 8.68 11.71 -23.03
C ILE A 552 7.27 11.12 -23.02
N GLN A 553 6.30 11.91 -22.60
CA GLN A 553 4.86 11.64 -22.78
C GLN A 553 4.33 12.46 -23.98
N LYS A 554 3.47 11.86 -24.77
CA LYS A 554 2.63 12.57 -25.75
C LYS A 554 1.24 12.70 -25.19
N ILE A 555 0.93 13.84 -24.61
CA ILE A 555 -0.38 14.13 -24.03
C ILE A 555 -1.44 14.05 -25.13
N GLN A 556 -2.49 13.23 -24.89
CA GLN A 556 -3.59 13.03 -25.82
C GLN A 556 -4.89 12.89 -25.03
N TRP A 557 -5.91 13.65 -25.40
CA TRP A 557 -7.25 13.59 -24.79
C TRP A 557 -8.37 13.62 -25.83
N GLU A 558 -8.04 13.78 -27.09
CA GLU A 558 -8.98 13.74 -28.21
C GLU A 558 -8.88 12.40 -28.92
N GLY A 559 -10.02 11.91 -29.40
CA GLY A 559 -10.08 10.66 -30.16
C GLY A 559 -9.91 9.40 -29.30
N LEU A 560 -10.03 9.49 -27.98
CA LEU A 560 -10.03 8.40 -27.02
C LEU A 560 -11.46 7.91 -26.76
N GLN A 561 -11.59 6.72 -26.17
CA GLN A 561 -12.87 6.21 -25.67
C GLN A 561 -13.28 6.89 -24.36
N ALA A 562 -12.29 7.30 -23.55
CA ALA A 562 -12.54 8.03 -22.32
C ALA A 562 -13.23 9.38 -22.54
N PRO A 563 -14.11 9.82 -21.62
CA PRO A 563 -14.70 11.15 -21.66
C PRO A 563 -13.62 12.23 -21.67
N ASN A 564 -13.96 13.42 -22.20
CA ASN A 564 -13.06 14.57 -22.16
C ASN A 564 -12.70 14.90 -20.70
N PRO A 565 -11.43 15.16 -20.34
CA PRO A 565 -11.01 15.45 -18.96
C PRO A 565 -11.72 16.66 -18.34
N VAL A 566 -12.27 17.58 -19.14
CA VAL A 566 -13.07 18.71 -18.62
C VAL A 566 -14.48 18.30 -18.18
N ASP A 567 -14.97 17.16 -18.67
CA ASP A 567 -16.30 16.64 -18.35
C ASP A 567 -16.26 15.60 -17.21
N VAL A 568 -15.05 15.25 -16.74
CA VAL A 568 -14.84 14.32 -15.63
C VAL A 568 -14.58 15.12 -14.37
N MET A 569 -15.35 14.85 -13.29
CA MET A 569 -15.10 15.51 -12.01
C MET A 569 -13.71 15.14 -11.47
N SER A 570 -13.00 16.17 -11.04
CA SER A 570 -11.70 16.04 -10.41
C SER A 570 -11.85 15.52 -8.98
N PHE A 571 -10.82 14.85 -8.50
CA PHE A 571 -10.65 14.60 -7.07
C PHE A 571 -10.79 15.93 -6.29
N GLY A 572 -11.84 16.07 -5.48
CA GLY A 572 -12.11 17.29 -4.69
C GLY A 572 -13.16 18.26 -5.22
N GLY A 573 -13.96 17.93 -6.24
CA GLY A 573 -15.13 18.73 -6.63
C GLY A 573 -15.15 19.26 -8.08
N SER A 574 -16.13 20.09 -8.39
CA SER A 574 -16.32 20.68 -9.71
C SER A 574 -15.25 21.74 -10.01
N TYR A 575 -14.86 21.85 -11.27
CA TYR A 575 -13.93 22.88 -11.72
C TYR A 575 -14.56 24.27 -11.74
N SER A 576 -13.80 25.29 -11.33
CA SER A 576 -14.13 26.69 -11.57
C SER A 576 -14.10 27.04 -13.06
N GLU A 577 -14.74 28.14 -13.46
CA GLU A 577 -14.68 28.62 -14.86
C GLU A 577 -13.24 28.87 -15.33
N GLU A 578 -12.38 29.37 -14.45
CA GLU A 578 -10.96 29.56 -14.72
C GLU A 578 -10.23 28.25 -14.98
N ALA A 579 -10.45 27.22 -14.13
CA ALA A 579 -9.87 25.91 -14.31
C ALA A 579 -10.37 25.23 -15.60
N LEU A 580 -11.67 25.31 -15.90
CA LEU A 580 -12.26 24.79 -17.13
C LEU A 580 -11.64 25.44 -18.39
N LYS A 581 -11.39 26.75 -18.33
CA LYS A 581 -10.73 27.44 -19.44
C LYS A 581 -9.33 26.91 -19.66
N LEU A 582 -8.54 26.80 -18.61
CA LEU A 582 -7.18 26.30 -18.67
C LEU A 582 -7.12 24.87 -19.21
N LEU A 583 -7.99 23.97 -18.71
CA LEU A 583 -8.05 22.57 -19.17
C LEU A 583 -8.49 22.45 -20.64
N LYS A 584 -9.33 23.35 -21.14
CA LYS A 584 -9.69 23.40 -22.56
C LYS A 584 -8.52 23.85 -23.44
N GLU A 585 -7.64 24.69 -22.91
CA GLU A 585 -6.47 25.20 -23.62
C GLU A 585 -5.27 24.24 -23.56
N GLU A 586 -4.99 23.65 -22.40
CA GLU A 586 -3.78 22.84 -22.15
C GLU A 586 -4.03 21.33 -22.08
N GLY A 587 -5.29 20.89 -22.02
CA GLY A 587 -5.65 19.48 -21.84
C GLY A 587 -5.64 19.05 -20.37
N PRO A 588 -5.52 17.74 -20.11
CA PRO A 588 -5.56 17.19 -18.75
C PRO A 588 -4.42 17.72 -17.87
N LYS A 589 -4.76 18.08 -16.63
CA LYS A 589 -3.76 18.51 -15.63
C LYS A 589 -2.82 17.39 -15.22
N TYR A 590 -1.70 17.76 -14.60
CA TYR A 590 -0.73 16.87 -13.95
C TYR A 590 0.05 15.95 -14.90
N GLN A 591 0.06 16.28 -16.20
CA GLN A 591 0.86 15.53 -17.16
C GLN A 591 2.33 16.00 -17.14
N TYR A 592 3.27 15.09 -17.42
CA TYR A 592 4.67 15.48 -17.49
C TYR A 592 5.12 15.90 -18.92
N GLY A 593 4.41 15.47 -19.96
CA GLY A 593 4.66 15.90 -21.34
C GLY A 593 6.12 15.68 -21.76
N THR A 594 6.81 16.81 -22.05
CA THR A 594 8.24 16.83 -22.43
C THR A 594 9.20 16.80 -21.23
N GLY A 595 8.67 16.61 -20.01
CA GLY A 595 9.49 16.50 -18.80
C GLY A 595 10.39 15.26 -18.77
N CYS A 596 11.55 15.41 -18.17
CA CYS A 596 12.48 14.32 -17.89
C CYS A 596 12.01 13.63 -16.58
N LEU A 597 11.19 12.59 -16.70
CA LEU A 597 10.64 11.85 -15.55
C LEU A 597 11.68 10.83 -15.06
N SER A 598 11.98 10.81 -13.74
CA SER A 598 13.04 9.97 -13.17
C SER A 598 12.79 8.48 -13.36
N ASP A 599 11.56 8.05 -13.21
CA ASP A 599 11.16 6.67 -13.50
C ASP A 599 10.42 6.52 -14.84
N GLY A 600 10.71 7.41 -15.79
CA GLY A 600 10.06 7.45 -17.12
C GLY A 600 10.20 6.18 -17.98
N ILE A 601 11.01 5.23 -17.56
CA ILE A 601 11.16 3.89 -18.15
C ILE A 601 11.21 2.80 -17.07
N LEU A 602 10.44 2.99 -16.00
CA LEU A 602 10.40 2.10 -14.83
C LEU A 602 10.13 0.63 -15.21
N GLY A 603 9.27 0.39 -16.22
CA GLY A 603 9.01 -0.96 -16.70
C GLY A 603 10.24 -1.68 -17.25
N MET A 604 11.24 -0.96 -17.77
CA MET A 604 12.52 -1.56 -18.23
C MET A 604 13.40 -1.98 -17.05
N TRP A 605 13.44 -1.16 -15.99
CA TRP A 605 14.10 -1.59 -14.74
C TRP A 605 13.43 -2.84 -14.18
N MET A 606 12.09 -2.84 -14.12
CA MET A 606 11.32 -3.98 -13.63
C MET A 606 11.58 -5.24 -14.47
N ALA A 607 11.64 -5.13 -15.79
CA ALA A 607 12.00 -6.24 -16.68
C ALA A 607 13.42 -6.76 -16.36
N SER A 608 14.39 -5.87 -16.15
CA SER A 608 15.77 -6.24 -15.83
C SER A 608 15.89 -6.96 -14.49
N VAL A 609 15.27 -6.46 -13.41
CA VAL A 609 15.30 -7.13 -12.10
C VAL A 609 14.54 -8.46 -12.10
N CYS A 610 13.53 -8.61 -12.95
CA CYS A 610 12.84 -9.88 -13.18
C CYS A 610 13.67 -10.88 -14.01
N GLY A 611 14.74 -10.45 -14.63
CA GLY A 611 15.61 -11.29 -15.47
C GLY A 611 15.06 -11.53 -16.87
N LEU A 612 14.26 -10.61 -17.37
CA LEU A 612 13.88 -10.55 -18.77
C LEU A 612 15.03 -9.93 -19.60
N ASP A 613 15.14 -10.32 -20.85
CA ASP A 613 16.10 -9.73 -21.79
C ASP A 613 15.76 -8.25 -22.08
N GLU A 614 16.72 -7.52 -22.66
CA GLU A 614 16.54 -6.12 -23.03
C GLU A 614 15.37 -5.94 -24.01
N VAL A 615 14.34 -5.25 -23.55
CA VAL A 615 13.13 -5.04 -24.36
C VAL A 615 13.29 -3.86 -25.32
N LEU A 616 13.87 -2.74 -24.85
CA LEU A 616 14.15 -1.55 -25.64
C LEU A 616 15.63 -1.48 -26.03
N ASP A 617 15.94 -0.58 -26.96
CA ASP A 617 17.32 -0.28 -27.35
C ASP A 617 18.14 0.18 -26.13
N ASN A 618 19.23 -0.54 -25.86
CA ASN A 618 20.03 -0.35 -24.65
C ASN A 618 20.66 1.05 -24.55
N GLU A 619 21.08 1.64 -25.69
CA GLU A 619 21.69 2.97 -25.70
C GLU A 619 20.64 4.07 -25.46
N LYS A 620 19.40 3.89 -25.89
CA LYS A 620 18.30 4.84 -25.60
C LYS A 620 17.90 4.77 -24.13
N VAL A 621 17.84 3.57 -23.55
CA VAL A 621 17.60 3.37 -22.12
C VAL A 621 18.73 4.03 -21.31
N ARG A 622 19.97 3.78 -21.66
CA ARG A 622 21.15 4.40 -21.02
C ARG A 622 21.12 5.93 -21.16
N SER A 623 20.82 6.45 -22.36
CA SER A 623 20.72 7.90 -22.61
C SER A 623 19.68 8.55 -21.70
N HIS A 624 18.50 7.95 -21.57
CA HIS A 624 17.44 8.43 -20.66
C HIS A 624 17.94 8.52 -19.21
N LEU A 625 18.55 7.45 -18.70
CA LEU A 625 19.05 7.40 -17.32
C LEU A 625 20.16 8.44 -17.06
N VAL A 626 21.05 8.64 -18.02
CA VAL A 626 22.08 9.68 -17.95
C VAL A 626 21.45 11.08 -17.97
N ALA A 627 20.39 11.30 -18.75
CA ALA A 627 19.64 12.55 -18.75
C ALA A 627 18.94 12.79 -17.40
N VAL A 628 18.34 11.75 -16.81
CA VAL A 628 17.75 11.82 -15.46
C VAL A 628 18.79 12.25 -14.42
N HIS A 629 19.96 11.59 -14.39
CA HIS A 629 21.05 12.00 -13.49
C HIS A 629 21.46 13.47 -13.73
N LYS A 630 21.63 13.86 -14.98
CA LYS A 630 22.07 15.21 -15.36
C LYS A 630 21.10 16.32 -14.96
N TYR A 631 19.80 16.09 -15.14
CA TYR A 631 18.78 17.15 -14.99
C TYR A 631 18.08 17.11 -13.64
N ASN A 632 17.86 15.93 -13.07
CA ASN A 632 17.05 15.77 -11.88
C ASN A 632 17.87 15.66 -10.59
N LEU A 633 19.13 15.19 -10.63
CA LEU A 633 19.96 15.15 -9.42
C LEU A 633 20.37 16.56 -8.98
N LYS A 634 20.12 16.84 -7.71
CA LYS A 634 20.52 18.10 -7.03
C LYS A 634 21.42 17.75 -5.86
N HIS A 635 22.51 18.50 -5.70
CA HIS A 635 23.43 18.36 -4.56
C HIS A 635 23.03 19.20 -3.34
N ASP A 636 22.13 20.14 -3.55
CA ASP A 636 21.39 20.83 -2.49
C ASP A 636 20.03 21.32 -3.03
N LEU A 637 19.13 21.61 -2.11
CA LEU A 637 17.78 22.09 -2.38
C LEU A 637 17.52 23.46 -1.72
N ILE A 638 18.59 24.27 -1.50
CA ILE A 638 18.50 25.58 -0.84
C ILE A 638 17.54 26.51 -1.58
N ASP A 639 17.67 26.56 -2.89
CA ASP A 639 16.85 27.41 -3.77
C ASP A 639 15.70 26.64 -4.42
N HIS A 640 15.46 25.41 -4.00
CA HIS A 640 14.41 24.56 -4.55
C HIS A 640 13.08 24.78 -3.80
N PHE A 641 12.02 25.00 -4.55
CA PHE A 641 10.67 25.17 -4.01
C PHE A 641 9.85 23.89 -4.16
N ASN A 642 9.49 23.29 -3.03
CA ASN A 642 8.56 22.17 -2.96
C ASN A 642 7.35 22.58 -2.10
N PRO A 643 6.19 22.92 -2.70
CA PRO A 643 5.05 23.43 -1.95
C PRO A 643 4.27 22.36 -1.18
N GLN A 644 4.43 21.08 -1.52
CA GLN A 644 3.58 20.02 -0.97
C GLN A 644 4.22 19.30 0.21
N ARG A 645 5.32 18.58 0.01
CA ARG A 645 5.97 17.76 1.03
C ARG A 645 7.47 18.05 1.14
N PRO A 646 7.83 19.26 1.57
CA PRO A 646 9.24 19.68 1.58
C PRO A 646 10.11 18.88 2.56
N VAL A 647 9.51 18.20 3.55
CA VAL A 647 10.25 17.46 4.58
C VAL A 647 10.97 16.21 4.06
N TYR A 648 10.66 15.74 2.86
CA TYR A 648 11.33 14.58 2.28
C TYR A 648 12.80 14.87 1.96
N ALA A 649 13.06 16.05 1.39
CA ALA A 649 14.41 16.58 1.18
C ALA A 649 14.31 18.10 1.04
N CYS A 650 15.12 18.87 1.77
CA CYS A 650 15.07 20.34 1.75
C CYS A 650 16.39 20.96 2.20
N GLY A 651 16.57 22.25 1.87
CA GLY A 651 17.71 23.02 2.32
C GLY A 651 19.02 22.45 1.79
N LYS A 652 19.91 22.00 2.68
CA LYS A 652 21.22 21.44 2.32
C LYS A 652 21.17 19.97 1.89
N ASP A 653 20.00 19.35 1.94
CA ASP A 653 19.86 17.98 1.43
C ASP A 653 20.04 17.97 -0.09
N GLY A 654 20.75 16.99 -0.61
CA GLY A 654 20.72 16.63 -2.01
C GLY A 654 19.62 15.61 -2.30
N GLY A 655 19.33 15.33 -3.57
CA GLY A 655 18.39 14.30 -3.98
C GLY A 655 17.99 14.35 -5.45
N LEU A 656 17.36 13.27 -5.90
CA LEU A 656 16.88 13.13 -7.26
C LEU A 656 15.41 13.59 -7.35
N LEU A 657 15.16 14.73 -8.01
CA LEU A 657 13.80 15.21 -8.27
C LEU A 657 13.03 14.23 -9.15
N LEU A 658 11.72 14.13 -8.96
CA LEU A 658 10.92 13.21 -9.76
C LEU A 658 10.80 13.64 -11.21
N CYS A 659 10.68 14.94 -11.51
CA CYS A 659 10.62 15.41 -12.89
C CYS A 659 11.14 16.84 -13.02
N THR A 660 11.87 17.11 -14.11
CA THR A 660 12.26 18.47 -14.52
C THR A 660 11.94 18.70 -15.99
N TRP A 661 11.91 19.97 -16.43
CA TRP A 661 11.65 20.33 -17.83
C TRP A 661 12.85 21.08 -18.43
N PRO A 662 13.97 20.39 -18.67
CA PRO A 662 15.18 21.06 -19.16
C PRO A 662 15.06 21.65 -20.58
N LYS A 663 14.09 21.16 -21.36
CA LYS A 663 13.79 21.62 -22.73
C LYS A 663 12.53 22.49 -22.79
N GLY A 664 11.95 22.87 -21.62
CA GLY A 664 10.67 23.58 -21.55
C GLY A 664 9.46 22.69 -21.78
N GLY A 665 8.28 23.28 -21.93
CA GLY A 665 7.03 22.56 -22.17
C GLY A 665 6.32 22.12 -20.88
N MET A 666 6.68 22.67 -19.73
CA MET A 666 5.95 22.48 -18.47
C MET A 666 4.57 23.13 -18.57
N LEU A 667 3.53 22.39 -18.24
CA LEU A 667 2.15 22.89 -18.20
C LEU A 667 1.93 23.86 -17.04
N SER A 668 0.86 24.63 -17.08
CA SER A 668 0.44 25.51 -15.96
C SER A 668 0.06 24.70 -14.72
N LEU A 669 -0.51 23.50 -14.91
CA LEU A 669 -0.74 22.50 -13.87
C LEU A 669 0.09 21.23 -14.17
N PRO A 670 1.41 21.27 -13.88
CA PRO A 670 2.32 20.22 -14.26
C PRO A 670 2.17 18.98 -13.38
N PHE A 671 2.94 17.95 -13.65
CA PHE A 671 3.04 16.75 -12.84
C PHE A 671 3.20 17.10 -11.35
N VAL A 672 2.22 16.67 -10.57
CA VAL A 672 1.98 17.16 -9.20
C VAL A 672 3.15 16.93 -8.24
N TYR A 673 3.87 15.81 -8.38
CA TYR A 673 4.99 15.44 -7.50
C TYR A 673 6.38 15.79 -8.08
N SER A 674 6.42 16.54 -9.19
CA SER A 674 7.68 16.85 -9.91
C SER A 674 8.81 17.36 -9.03
N ASN A 675 8.47 18.17 -8.03
CA ASN A 675 9.41 18.84 -7.13
C ASN A 675 9.85 17.97 -5.92
N GLU A 676 9.36 16.76 -5.81
CA GLU A 676 9.64 15.87 -4.68
C GLU A 676 10.85 14.97 -4.93
N VAL A 677 11.37 14.39 -3.85
CA VAL A 677 12.44 13.41 -3.83
C VAL A 677 11.94 12.18 -3.09
N TRP A 678 11.88 11.02 -3.76
CA TRP A 678 11.41 9.76 -3.18
C TRP A 678 12.52 8.73 -3.16
N THR A 679 12.95 8.28 -1.98
CA THR A 679 14.11 7.40 -1.81
C THR A 679 14.03 6.12 -2.63
N GLY A 680 12.84 5.55 -2.75
CA GLY A 680 12.64 4.34 -3.54
C GLY A 680 12.89 4.55 -5.04
N ILE A 681 12.52 5.70 -5.60
CA ILE A 681 12.81 6.06 -6.99
C ILE A 681 14.30 6.38 -7.17
N GLU A 682 14.92 7.04 -6.20
CA GLU A 682 16.38 7.26 -6.22
C GLU A 682 17.13 5.94 -6.34
N TYR A 683 16.82 4.94 -5.51
CA TYR A 683 17.47 3.62 -5.57
C TYR A 683 17.11 2.83 -6.83
N GLN A 684 15.89 2.99 -7.34
CA GLN A 684 15.50 2.39 -8.61
C GLN A 684 16.35 2.92 -9.76
N VAL A 685 16.46 4.26 -9.89
CA VAL A 685 17.28 4.91 -10.93
C VAL A 685 18.75 4.57 -10.75
N ALA A 686 19.27 4.62 -9.52
CA ALA A 686 20.66 4.26 -9.22
C ALA A 686 20.98 2.84 -9.66
N SER A 687 20.15 1.86 -9.28
CA SER A 687 20.36 0.46 -9.67
C SER A 687 20.24 0.26 -11.18
N HIS A 688 19.35 0.98 -11.86
CA HIS A 688 19.20 0.90 -13.31
C HIS A 688 20.41 1.50 -14.05
N LEU A 689 20.95 2.64 -13.57
CA LEU A 689 22.22 3.19 -14.05
C LEU A 689 23.39 2.19 -13.91
N MET A 690 23.49 1.53 -12.74
CA MET A 690 24.50 0.50 -12.50
C MET A 690 24.37 -0.66 -13.50
N MET A 691 23.15 -1.16 -13.75
CA MET A 691 22.89 -2.20 -14.77
C MET A 691 23.36 -1.78 -16.16
N LYS A 692 23.29 -0.49 -16.49
CA LYS A 692 23.75 0.06 -17.78
C LYS A 692 25.22 0.47 -17.78
N GLY A 693 25.99 0.13 -16.74
CA GLY A 693 27.43 0.41 -16.62
C GLY A 693 27.77 1.83 -16.16
N GLU A 694 26.77 2.66 -15.84
CA GLU A 694 26.95 4.01 -15.31
C GLU A 694 27.06 3.99 -13.77
N VAL A 695 28.01 3.20 -13.25
CA VAL A 695 28.14 2.88 -11.82
C VAL A 695 28.32 4.14 -10.98
N GLU A 696 29.23 5.04 -11.34
CA GLU A 696 29.48 6.26 -10.54
C GLU A 696 28.26 7.17 -10.47
N LYS A 697 27.50 7.31 -11.57
CA LYS A 697 26.26 8.10 -11.55
C LYS A 697 25.21 7.47 -10.63
N GLY A 698 25.15 6.15 -10.61
CA GLY A 698 24.29 5.44 -9.64
C GLY A 698 24.72 5.69 -8.20
N LEU A 699 26.04 5.60 -7.92
CA LEU A 699 26.60 5.86 -6.59
C LEU A 699 26.41 7.31 -6.14
N ASP A 700 26.47 8.29 -7.06
CA ASP A 700 26.18 9.69 -6.73
C ASP A 700 24.76 9.84 -6.13
N ILE A 701 23.76 9.22 -6.76
CA ILE A 701 22.37 9.24 -6.24
C ILE A 701 22.29 8.57 -4.87
N VAL A 702 22.96 7.42 -4.70
CA VAL A 702 22.95 6.69 -3.42
C VAL A 702 23.57 7.52 -2.30
N ARG A 703 24.69 8.21 -2.58
CA ARG A 703 25.37 9.08 -1.61
C ARG A 703 24.47 10.21 -1.15
N GLU A 704 23.82 10.93 -2.08
CA GLU A 704 22.87 12.00 -1.73
C GLU A 704 21.71 11.48 -0.88
N CYS A 705 21.17 10.30 -1.22
CA CYS A 705 20.13 9.68 -0.43
C CYS A 705 20.63 9.33 0.99
N ARG A 706 21.78 8.65 1.12
CA ARG A 706 22.28 8.22 2.44
C ARG A 706 22.79 9.35 3.31
N GLU A 707 23.28 10.45 2.73
CA GLU A 707 23.64 11.65 3.48
C GLU A 707 22.43 12.29 4.19
N ARG A 708 21.24 12.19 3.64
CA ARG A 708 20.00 12.62 4.31
C ARG A 708 19.67 11.77 5.54
N TYR A 709 20.08 10.49 5.55
CA TYR A 709 19.75 9.50 6.58
C TYR A 709 20.99 9.05 7.40
N ASP A 710 21.87 9.97 7.73
CA ASP A 710 23.14 9.71 8.39
C ASP A 710 23.07 9.67 9.93
N GLY A 711 21.89 9.79 10.50
CA GLY A 711 21.65 9.78 11.96
C GLY A 711 21.77 11.15 12.64
N ARG A 712 22.16 12.20 11.93
CA ARG A 712 22.21 13.58 12.50
C ARG A 712 20.83 14.23 12.53
N VAL A 713 20.05 14.08 11.46
CA VAL A 713 18.71 14.66 11.32
C VAL A 713 17.67 13.55 11.18
N ARG A 714 17.90 12.58 10.32
CA ARG A 714 16.98 11.46 10.06
C ARG A 714 17.59 10.14 10.52
N ASN A 715 16.71 9.23 10.98
CA ASN A 715 17.09 7.88 11.37
C ASN A 715 17.59 7.08 10.16
N PRO A 716 18.82 6.54 10.18
CA PRO A 716 19.39 5.81 9.05
C PRO A 716 18.65 4.50 8.72
N PHE A 717 17.83 3.97 9.63
CA PHE A 717 17.05 2.75 9.45
C PHE A 717 15.57 3.01 9.21
N ASN A 718 15.19 4.23 8.89
CA ASN A 718 13.79 4.63 8.70
C ASN A 718 13.69 5.68 7.59
N GLU A 719 13.74 5.21 6.35
CA GLU A 719 13.53 6.08 5.20
C GLU A 719 12.03 6.35 5.01
N ILE A 720 11.70 7.61 4.84
CA ILE A 720 10.32 8.11 4.81
C ILE A 720 9.90 8.49 3.38
N GLU A 721 8.63 8.29 3.10
CA GLU A 721 7.90 8.89 1.99
C GLU A 721 6.49 9.20 2.51
N CYS A 722 5.43 8.54 2.11
CA CYS A 722 4.13 8.62 2.75
C CYS A 722 4.09 7.70 3.98
N GLY A 723 4.85 8.03 5.01
CA GLY A 723 5.01 7.24 6.24
C GLY A 723 6.45 6.76 6.47
N HIS A 724 6.67 6.16 7.65
CA HIS A 724 7.91 5.54 8.07
C HIS A 724 8.10 4.18 7.40
N TRP A 725 9.35 3.71 7.27
CA TRP A 725 9.67 2.39 6.69
C TRP A 725 8.90 2.14 5.41
N TYR A 726 9.01 3.06 4.48
CA TYR A 726 8.21 3.04 3.26
C TYR A 726 8.72 1.97 2.28
N ALA A 727 7.84 1.10 1.82
CA ALA A 727 8.16 -0.12 1.08
C ALA A 727 8.98 0.11 -0.19
N ARG A 728 8.75 1.24 -0.90
CA ARG A 728 9.45 1.60 -2.14
C ARG A 728 10.97 1.66 -1.96
N ALA A 729 11.46 2.05 -0.77
CA ALA A 729 12.90 2.13 -0.49
C ALA A 729 13.63 0.78 -0.57
N MET A 730 12.89 -0.36 -0.53
CA MET A 730 13.47 -1.68 -0.81
C MET A 730 13.90 -1.89 -2.26
N ALA A 731 13.71 -0.90 -3.15
CA ALA A 731 14.37 -0.84 -4.46
C ALA A 731 15.91 -0.85 -4.34
N SER A 732 16.43 -0.43 -3.19
CA SER A 732 17.86 -0.49 -2.85
C SER A 732 18.44 -1.89 -3.03
N TYR A 733 17.69 -2.96 -2.78
CA TYR A 733 18.17 -4.34 -3.01
C TYR A 733 18.55 -4.61 -4.47
N GLY A 734 17.90 -3.94 -5.43
CA GLY A 734 18.21 -4.04 -6.85
C GLY A 734 19.64 -3.59 -7.21
N MET A 735 20.31 -2.80 -6.37
CA MET A 735 21.70 -2.37 -6.58
C MET A 735 22.70 -3.53 -6.48
N LEU A 736 22.42 -4.56 -5.67
CA LEU A 736 23.25 -5.76 -5.61
C LEU A 736 23.32 -6.41 -6.98
N GLN A 737 22.17 -6.55 -7.64
CA GLN A 737 22.08 -7.07 -8.99
C GLN A 737 22.65 -6.07 -10.02
N GLY A 738 22.41 -4.78 -9.83
CA GLY A 738 22.90 -3.71 -10.73
C GLY A 738 24.42 -3.67 -10.86
N LEU A 739 25.15 -3.85 -9.75
CA LEU A 739 26.62 -3.86 -9.72
C LEU A 739 27.23 -5.17 -10.24
N THR A 740 26.61 -6.29 -9.94
CA THR A 740 27.20 -7.63 -10.11
C THR A 740 26.59 -8.41 -11.27
N GLY A 741 25.37 -8.06 -11.70
CA GLY A 741 24.57 -8.87 -12.62
C GLY A 741 24.19 -10.24 -12.05
N VAL A 742 24.37 -10.46 -10.74
CA VAL A 742 24.10 -11.75 -10.10
C VAL A 742 22.61 -12.01 -10.05
N ARG A 743 22.22 -13.13 -10.63
CA ARG A 743 20.86 -13.66 -10.61
C ARG A 743 20.90 -15.18 -10.71
N TYR A 744 20.22 -15.85 -9.80
CA TYR A 744 20.04 -17.30 -9.89
C TYR A 744 18.67 -17.61 -10.48
N ASP A 745 18.68 -18.45 -11.49
CA ASP A 745 17.52 -18.98 -12.16
C ASP A 745 17.31 -20.45 -11.77
N ALA A 746 16.28 -20.72 -10.98
CA ALA A 746 16.03 -22.03 -10.46
C ALA A 746 15.39 -23.00 -11.47
N VAL A 747 14.75 -22.50 -12.53
CA VAL A 747 14.20 -23.31 -13.64
C VAL A 747 15.35 -23.98 -14.41
N ASP A 748 16.32 -23.16 -14.85
CA ASP A 748 17.43 -23.63 -15.65
C ASP A 748 18.66 -24.00 -14.80
N LYS A 749 18.59 -23.75 -13.48
CA LYS A 749 19.71 -23.94 -12.53
C LYS A 749 20.98 -23.20 -12.98
N THR A 750 20.78 -21.97 -13.47
CA THR A 750 21.83 -21.13 -14.03
C THR A 750 22.12 -19.96 -13.11
N MET A 751 23.39 -19.77 -12.77
CA MET A 751 23.84 -18.56 -12.10
C MET A 751 24.35 -17.56 -13.16
N TYR A 752 23.69 -16.42 -13.27
CA TYR A 752 24.09 -15.31 -14.14
C TYR A 752 25.02 -14.38 -13.38
N ILE A 753 26.04 -13.85 -14.05
CA ILE A 753 26.98 -12.85 -13.53
C ILE A 753 27.29 -11.89 -14.67
N ASP A 754 27.17 -10.58 -14.43
CA ASP A 754 27.55 -9.55 -15.39
C ASP A 754 28.12 -8.33 -14.65
N SER A 755 29.31 -8.52 -14.08
CA SER A 755 29.95 -7.52 -13.21
C SER A 755 30.19 -6.19 -13.92
N LYS A 756 29.76 -5.12 -13.29
CA LYS A 756 30.06 -3.73 -13.72
C LYS A 756 31.21 -3.10 -12.92
N ILE A 757 31.75 -3.85 -11.94
CA ILE A 757 32.79 -3.35 -11.01
C ILE A 757 34.07 -4.21 -10.99
N GLY A 758 34.24 -5.12 -11.95
CA GLY A 758 35.37 -6.04 -11.97
C GLY A 758 35.21 -7.21 -10.99
N ASP A 759 36.26 -7.55 -10.26
CA ASP A 759 36.24 -8.57 -9.22
C ASP A 759 35.33 -8.11 -8.05
N PHE A 760 34.52 -9.02 -7.54
CA PHE A 760 33.62 -8.74 -6.39
C PHE A 760 33.32 -9.98 -5.56
N LYS A 761 32.85 -9.75 -4.36
CA LYS A 761 32.13 -10.70 -3.51
C LYS A 761 30.79 -10.09 -3.12
N SER A 762 29.71 -10.80 -3.30
CA SER A 762 28.36 -10.33 -3.00
C SER A 762 27.55 -11.39 -2.27
N PHE A 763 26.67 -10.95 -1.38
CA PHE A 763 25.63 -11.78 -0.80
C PHE A 763 24.67 -12.28 -1.89
N ILE A 764 24.20 -13.52 -1.74
CA ILE A 764 23.13 -14.11 -2.56
C ILE A 764 22.16 -14.89 -1.68
N SER A 765 20.86 -14.73 -1.95
CA SER A 765 19.79 -15.52 -1.35
C SER A 765 18.87 -16.10 -2.43
N THR A 766 18.42 -17.31 -2.23
CA THR A 766 17.51 -18.06 -3.10
C THR A 766 16.40 -18.70 -2.28
N ASP A 767 15.43 -19.35 -2.91
CA ASP A 767 14.35 -20.07 -2.20
C ASP A 767 14.85 -21.20 -1.29
N THR A 768 16.03 -21.75 -1.56
CA THR A 768 16.53 -22.96 -0.88
C THR A 768 17.79 -22.73 -0.02
N GLY A 769 18.39 -21.56 -0.09
CA GLY A 769 19.60 -21.28 0.69
C GLY A 769 20.20 -19.92 0.41
N PHE A 770 21.19 -19.53 1.22
CA PHE A 770 21.93 -18.29 1.02
C PHE A 770 23.43 -18.45 1.31
N GLY A 771 24.19 -17.49 0.83
CA GLY A 771 25.64 -17.46 0.99
C GLY A 771 26.26 -16.27 0.27
N THR A 772 27.44 -16.49 -0.32
CA THR A 772 28.14 -15.48 -1.13
C THR A 772 28.54 -16.04 -2.49
N ILE A 773 28.49 -15.18 -3.50
CA ILE A 773 29.05 -15.42 -4.83
C ILE A 773 30.21 -14.45 -5.06
N GLU A 774 31.35 -14.99 -5.49
CA GLU A 774 32.50 -14.20 -5.83
C GLU A 774 32.78 -14.32 -7.35
N TRP A 775 33.09 -13.21 -7.97
CA TRP A 775 33.74 -13.18 -9.27
C TRP A 775 35.18 -12.73 -9.05
N LYS A 776 36.14 -13.61 -9.29
CA LYS A 776 37.54 -13.34 -9.01
C LYS A 776 38.45 -13.90 -10.09
N ALA A 777 39.28 -13.05 -10.69
CA ALA A 777 40.22 -13.43 -11.74
C ALA A 777 39.57 -14.25 -12.88
N GLY A 778 38.35 -13.88 -13.28
CA GLY A 778 37.63 -14.54 -14.37
C GLY A 778 36.93 -15.87 -13.99
N LYS A 779 36.80 -16.16 -12.70
CA LYS A 779 36.14 -17.39 -12.19
C LYS A 779 35.06 -17.09 -11.18
N PRO A 780 33.88 -17.75 -11.30
CA PRO A 780 32.83 -17.69 -10.28
C PRO A 780 33.15 -18.64 -9.13
N VAL A 781 32.90 -18.23 -7.89
CA VAL A 781 33.01 -19.07 -6.69
C VAL A 781 31.77 -18.87 -5.84
N LEU A 782 30.96 -19.91 -5.71
CA LEU A 782 29.78 -19.92 -4.85
C LEU A 782 30.12 -20.56 -3.51
N ASN A 783 29.87 -19.82 -2.41
CA ASN A 783 29.99 -20.35 -1.04
C ASN A 783 28.61 -20.33 -0.36
N VAL A 784 27.97 -21.49 -0.24
CA VAL A 784 26.68 -21.63 0.42
C VAL A 784 26.90 -21.81 1.93
N VAL A 785 26.35 -20.88 2.73
CA VAL A 785 26.50 -20.92 4.20
C VAL A 785 25.29 -21.49 4.92
N TYR A 786 24.14 -21.50 4.25
CA TYR A 786 22.91 -22.09 4.77
C TYR A 786 22.06 -22.66 3.64
N GLY A 787 21.44 -23.82 3.87
CA GLY A 787 20.61 -24.49 2.87
C GLY A 787 21.40 -25.08 1.70
N ASN A 788 20.84 -25.01 0.51
CA ASN A 788 21.45 -25.49 -0.73
C ASN A 788 21.11 -24.56 -1.90
N ILE A 789 22.08 -24.34 -2.81
CA ILE A 789 21.88 -23.62 -4.08
C ILE A 789 22.42 -24.55 -5.18
N ASP A 790 21.54 -25.15 -5.96
CA ASP A 790 21.89 -26.15 -6.99
C ASP A 790 22.20 -25.47 -8.33
N VAL A 791 23.45 -25.03 -8.51
CA VAL A 791 23.93 -24.41 -9.75
C VAL A 791 24.49 -25.47 -10.67
N LYS A 792 23.93 -25.59 -11.87
CA LYS A 792 24.44 -26.51 -12.92
C LYS A 792 25.39 -25.81 -13.89
N ARG A 793 25.29 -24.52 -14.05
CA ARG A 793 26.12 -23.76 -14.97
C ARG A 793 26.16 -22.28 -14.59
N TYR A 794 27.24 -21.62 -15.01
CA TYR A 794 27.38 -20.18 -14.89
C TYR A 794 27.23 -19.55 -16.26
N ASN A 795 26.48 -18.45 -16.35
CA ASN A 795 26.42 -17.59 -17.52
C ASN A 795 27.06 -16.26 -17.17
N VAL A 796 28.21 -15.99 -17.71
CA VAL A 796 28.99 -14.79 -17.44
C VAL A 796 28.97 -13.89 -18.68
N SER A 797 28.28 -12.75 -18.57
CA SER A 797 28.12 -11.78 -19.67
C SER A 797 27.70 -12.45 -20.99
N GLY A 798 26.72 -13.36 -20.91
CA GLY A 798 26.20 -14.10 -22.08
C GLY A 798 26.97 -15.35 -22.48
N LYS A 799 28.09 -15.70 -21.82
CA LYS A 799 28.90 -16.89 -22.11
C LYS A 799 28.73 -17.94 -20.99
N ILE A 800 28.53 -19.18 -21.39
CA ILE A 800 28.53 -20.29 -20.45
C ILE A 800 29.97 -20.58 -20.04
N VAL A 801 30.20 -20.66 -18.74
CA VAL A 801 31.48 -21.02 -18.10
C VAL A 801 31.20 -22.21 -17.20
N ASP A 802 32.01 -23.25 -17.36
CA ASP A 802 31.92 -24.52 -16.56
C ASP A 802 32.54 -24.35 -15.17
#